data_5132cc9104671453ff32bb75ccb1f2b0
#
_entry.id   5132cc9104671453ff32bb75ccb1f2b0
#
_cell.length_a   1.000
_cell.length_b   1.000
_cell.length_c   1.000
_cell.angle_alpha   90.00
_cell.angle_beta   90.00
_cell.angle_gamma   90.00
#
_symmetry.space_group_name_H-M   'P 1'
#
loop_
_entity.id
_entity.type
_entity.pdbx_description
1 polymer ?
#
loop_
_entity_poly.entity_id
_entity_poly.type
_entity_poly.pdbx_seq_one_letter_code
_entity_poly.pdbx_strand_id
1 'polypeptide(L)'
;MTAGTTTEPIDTSDAASADGSAKLLSGRYKAAMVVGPFLVLWLLWRQLGSASVSVTGKYEGEVAGLEWLYRVPRSWTVDWFNFAGRDAGFKASGWVNTWFDHLRRNEFLDFTLSWHLSGTPWLIAFTVAVVVTARLAWRGRSGRWLAGSAALAWGAWSVDLLDFAHLSTTPWVYVFTVLGLAAAATAWRNSDFAWACVATAVATIGWITLQTAEESFNVKVLIRLVARWLEFPLDVSQGLLISGYGPWHLPDMPWLFIFAAAIGGGAWMARKRDSVPWLVVTGLVAWAAVVSLYEPWHIPALPWIVIAGLFGVTGWKLGGWRLALLAVGFILYSAFIGEPAEKLGAETRWDKTMITLSAVLVAVPIAAFIGGALGLIAAKRRRVEQFLIPIMNLTQAFPHFTFLIPIAVFVGLSHKAGVIATIAYAIPPMARLTILGIQGISSEIIDAGVMGGCTPRQMLWKVELPAARQALLVGINQVVMECLAMVVIASFVGTAGLGQDLLFRLTGLHIGAGMEIGLAIVVMAITLDRLSQALGRLQPVHHAEGTPFWKRHPALIASGAVVVGGLVLARFWDAAQRVPNTWMWGHEKYWDGAVDWGKTNIRDATIGFRDQLENWILLPMRDAFLAIPWVGLVLLFFVVGYLINGRRPAIMAAGMISVIALTGFWWQAMWSLYQLTFAVFLAVVFGVPIGIWAAGTARRNTTVQVFLDFFQTFPSFVYLFPAIMFFGVSETAVIFAVVLSASVPAVRYTIFGIQNVPTALVEAATMSGCTRRQALWKVKLPMAVPEIMLGINQTIMFGLFMVMIAGLIKTTGLSRELIEAQPNIDSGRAIIAGVAVACIGMAVDLLISEWADKRKRQLGLIA
;
A
#
# COMPACT_ATOMS: atom_id res chain seq x y z
N MET A 1 29.05 -33.84 65.05
CA MET A 1 27.79 -33.54 65.76
C MET A 1 26.78 -32.97 64.80
N THR A 2 26.06 -33.76 64.30
CA THR A 2 24.71 -34.11 63.86
C THR A 2 23.60 -33.29 64.51
N ALA A 3 22.82 -32.59 63.74
CA ALA A 3 21.48 -32.30 64.10
C ALA A 3 20.64 -32.41 62.75
N GLY A 4 19.91 -33.50 62.66
CA GLY A 4 18.94 -33.78 61.60
C GLY A 4 17.66 -32.98 61.92
N THR A 5 17.11 -32.41 60.88
CA THR A 5 15.71 -31.90 60.84
C THR A 5 14.94 -32.73 59.81
N THR A 6 14.07 -33.59 60.35
CA THR A 6 13.05 -34.31 59.59
C THR A 6 12.00 -33.30 59.13
N THR A 7 11.89 -33.15 57.83
CA THR A 7 10.74 -32.49 57.21
C THR A 7 9.70 -33.55 56.81
N GLU A 8 8.52 -33.49 57.42
CA GLU A 8 7.33 -34.23 56.99
C GLU A 8 6.95 -33.83 55.55
N PRO A 9 6.49 -34.75 54.75
CA PRO A 9 6.00 -34.42 53.42
C PRO A 9 4.64 -33.71 53.52
N ILE A 10 4.57 -32.46 53.05
CA ILE A 10 3.34 -31.72 52.90
C ILE A 10 2.48 -32.42 51.85
N ASP A 11 1.30 -32.84 52.27
CA ASP A 11 0.28 -33.47 51.41
C ASP A 11 -0.14 -32.53 50.30
N THR A 12 0.30 -32.80 49.06
CA THR A 12 0.03 -31.97 47.85
C THR A 12 -1.32 -32.24 47.24
N SER A 13 -2.18 -33.11 47.83
CA SER A 13 -3.50 -33.45 47.29
C SER A 13 -4.53 -32.33 47.49
N ASP A 14 -4.47 -31.56 48.56
CA ASP A 14 -5.41 -30.45 48.83
C ASP A 14 -5.11 -29.20 48.05
N ALA A 15 -3.86 -28.93 47.68
CA ALA A 15 -3.49 -27.77 46.86
C ALA A 15 -3.92 -27.96 45.40
N ALA A 16 -3.89 -29.20 44.88
CA ALA A 16 -4.30 -29.52 43.52
C ALA A 16 -5.84 -29.44 43.35
N SER A 17 -6.60 -29.76 44.37
CA SER A 17 -8.08 -29.70 44.38
C SER A 17 -8.57 -28.24 44.47
N ALA A 18 -7.91 -27.40 45.26
CA ALA A 18 -8.23 -25.97 45.40
C ALA A 18 -7.90 -25.17 44.13
N ASP A 19 -6.79 -25.48 43.45
CA ASP A 19 -6.40 -24.85 42.21
C ASP A 19 -7.31 -25.28 41.02
N GLY A 20 -7.75 -26.53 41.00
CA GLY A 20 -8.72 -27.04 40.04
C GLY A 20 -10.11 -26.38 40.17
N SER A 21 -10.60 -26.20 41.41
CA SER A 21 -11.87 -25.51 41.68
C SER A 21 -11.83 -24.01 41.42
N ALA A 22 -10.72 -23.35 41.70
CA ALA A 22 -10.46 -21.95 41.38
C ALA A 22 -10.37 -21.74 39.87
N LYS A 23 -9.76 -22.63 39.10
CA LYS A 23 -9.71 -22.60 37.61
C LYS A 23 -11.08 -22.88 37.01
N LEU A 24 -11.88 -23.79 37.54
CA LEU A 24 -13.26 -24.05 37.12
C LEU A 24 -14.18 -22.87 37.42
N LEU A 25 -14.07 -22.24 38.57
CA LEU A 25 -14.80 -21.02 38.93
C LEU A 25 -14.38 -19.85 38.06
N SER A 26 -13.09 -19.66 37.76
CA SER A 26 -12.62 -18.63 36.82
C SER A 26 -13.12 -18.86 35.41
N GLY A 27 -13.22 -20.10 34.94
CA GLY A 27 -13.78 -20.47 33.63
C GLY A 27 -15.28 -20.17 33.53
N ARG A 28 -16.05 -20.46 34.57
CA ARG A 28 -17.50 -20.16 34.65
C ARG A 28 -17.77 -18.66 34.74
N TYR A 29 -16.96 -17.90 35.48
CA TYR A 29 -17.04 -16.43 35.52
C TYR A 29 -16.69 -15.82 34.16
N LYS A 30 -15.68 -16.33 33.49
CA LYS A 30 -15.32 -15.88 32.14
C LYS A 30 -16.40 -16.20 31.12
N ALA A 31 -16.98 -17.40 31.18
CA ALA A 31 -18.12 -17.76 30.34
C ALA A 31 -19.35 -16.90 30.63
N ALA A 32 -19.65 -16.61 31.90
CA ALA A 32 -20.75 -15.72 32.27
C ALA A 32 -20.52 -14.27 31.82
N MET A 33 -19.28 -13.78 31.84
CA MET A 33 -18.94 -12.44 31.32
C MET A 33 -19.08 -12.34 29.78
N VAL A 34 -18.86 -13.44 29.05
CA VAL A 34 -19.08 -13.47 27.59
C VAL A 34 -20.55 -13.69 27.26
N VAL A 35 -21.18 -14.65 27.92
CA VAL A 35 -22.58 -15.05 27.64
C VAL A 35 -23.56 -14.07 28.26
N GLY A 36 -23.22 -13.46 29.40
CA GLY A 36 -24.09 -12.51 30.10
C GLY A 36 -24.55 -11.32 29.27
N PRO A 37 -23.65 -10.58 28.62
CA PRO A 37 -24.01 -9.49 27.70
C PRO A 37 -24.87 -9.96 26.52
N PHE A 38 -24.57 -11.14 25.95
CA PHE A 38 -25.40 -11.71 24.89
C PHE A 38 -26.81 -12.11 25.41
N LEU A 39 -26.89 -12.63 26.60
CA LEU A 39 -28.16 -12.99 27.21
C LEU A 39 -28.97 -11.76 27.55
N VAL A 40 -28.35 -10.70 28.05
CA VAL A 40 -28.98 -9.41 28.29
C VAL A 40 -29.43 -8.77 26.97
N LEU A 41 -28.59 -8.79 25.95
CA LEU A 41 -28.93 -8.31 24.60
C LEU A 41 -30.05 -9.11 23.99
N TRP A 42 -30.06 -10.44 24.15
CA TRP A 42 -31.12 -11.32 23.67
C TRP A 42 -32.42 -11.14 24.45
N LEU A 43 -32.35 -10.94 25.77
CA LEU A 43 -33.50 -10.63 26.59
C LEU A 43 -34.08 -9.24 26.27
N LEU A 44 -33.23 -8.24 26.08
CA LEU A 44 -33.61 -6.91 25.61
C LEU A 44 -34.25 -7.00 24.21
N TRP A 45 -33.64 -7.77 23.31
CA TRP A 45 -34.18 -8.01 21.97
C TRP A 45 -35.53 -8.74 22.02
N ARG A 46 -35.69 -9.73 22.90
CA ARG A 46 -36.94 -10.48 23.09
C ARG A 46 -38.04 -9.64 23.77
N GLN A 47 -37.69 -8.73 24.68
CA GLN A 47 -38.65 -7.82 25.34
C GLN A 47 -39.04 -6.63 24.46
N LEU A 48 -38.13 -6.16 23.63
CA LEU A 48 -38.36 -5.11 22.63
C LEU A 48 -39.03 -5.66 21.36
N GLY A 49 -39.29 -6.87 21.35
CA GLY A 49 -40.01 -7.93 20.62
C GLY A 49 -40.74 -7.65 19.33
N SER A 50 -40.53 -6.60 18.59
CA SER A 50 -41.00 -6.42 17.20
C SER A 50 -40.40 -5.18 16.52
N ALA A 51 -39.36 -4.63 17.08
CA ALA A 51 -38.68 -3.53 16.44
C ALA A 51 -37.94 -4.01 15.19
N SER A 52 -38.54 -3.85 14.04
CA SER A 52 -37.88 -4.07 12.74
C SER A 52 -37.14 -2.82 12.34
N VAL A 53 -35.87 -3.00 11.94
CA VAL A 53 -35.13 -1.92 11.26
C VAL A 53 -35.45 -2.04 9.78
N SER A 54 -36.13 -1.03 9.23
CA SER A 54 -36.45 -1.03 7.80
C SER A 54 -35.19 -1.00 6.94
N VAL A 55 -35.27 -1.50 5.70
CA VAL A 55 -34.18 -1.48 4.70
C VAL A 55 -33.61 -0.07 4.49
N THR A 56 -34.38 0.98 4.81
CA THR A 56 -33.96 2.37 4.76
C THR A 56 -33.20 2.83 6.01
N GLY A 57 -32.97 1.95 6.98
CA GLY A 57 -32.29 2.25 8.24
C GLY A 57 -33.13 3.09 9.20
N LYS A 58 -34.46 3.19 9.00
CA LYS A 58 -35.40 3.78 9.94
C LYS A 58 -35.84 2.74 10.96
N TYR A 59 -35.78 3.13 12.21
CA TYR A 59 -36.28 2.31 13.29
C TYR A 59 -37.84 2.44 13.31
N GLU A 60 -38.53 1.34 13.12
CA GLU A 60 -39.99 1.27 13.19
C GLU A 60 -40.33 0.40 14.42
N GLY A 61 -40.46 1.05 15.58
CA GLY A 61 -40.80 0.39 16.82
C GLY A 61 -41.51 1.37 17.82
N GLU A 62 -42.46 0.87 18.59
CA GLU A 62 -43.28 1.65 19.50
C GLU A 62 -42.59 2.05 20.82
N VAL A 63 -41.33 1.78 21.05
CA VAL A 63 -40.66 2.05 22.33
C VAL A 63 -40.00 3.42 22.28
N ALA A 64 -40.78 4.44 22.54
CA ALA A 64 -40.35 5.82 22.73
C ALA A 64 -39.29 5.90 23.87
N GLY A 65 -38.15 6.49 23.61
CA GLY A 65 -37.09 6.78 24.57
C GLY A 65 -35.88 5.82 24.58
N LEU A 66 -35.96 4.66 23.88
CA LEU A 66 -34.83 3.71 23.78
C LEU A 66 -34.19 3.70 22.39
N GLU A 67 -34.59 4.59 21.48
CA GLU A 67 -34.01 4.71 20.12
C GLU A 67 -32.51 4.92 20.12
N TRP A 68 -31.96 5.57 21.15
CA TRP A 68 -30.55 5.83 21.30
C TRP A 68 -29.69 4.55 21.47
N LEU A 69 -30.29 3.42 21.88
CA LEU A 69 -29.61 2.13 21.97
C LEU A 69 -29.28 1.55 20.61
N TYR A 70 -30.15 1.81 19.64
CA TYR A 70 -30.01 1.28 18.27
C TYR A 70 -29.37 2.28 17.33
N ARG A 71 -29.64 3.54 17.56
CA ARG A 71 -29.14 4.64 16.74
C ARG A 71 -28.49 5.69 17.64
N VAL A 72 -27.26 6.07 17.31
CA VAL A 72 -26.67 7.25 17.93
C VAL A 72 -27.57 8.44 17.58
N PRO A 73 -28.11 9.17 18.58
CA PRO A 73 -28.97 10.33 18.34
C PRO A 73 -28.25 11.30 17.39
N ARG A 74 -28.96 11.87 16.43
CA ARG A 74 -28.41 12.87 15.52
C ARG A 74 -27.73 14.03 16.26
N SER A 75 -28.23 14.41 17.42
CA SER A 75 -27.61 15.40 18.31
C SER A 75 -26.21 14.99 18.78
N TRP A 76 -25.98 13.70 19.04
CA TRP A 76 -24.65 13.21 19.48
C TRP A 76 -23.61 13.10 18.37
N THR A 77 -24.06 12.83 17.15
CA THR A 77 -23.17 12.81 15.98
C THR A 77 -22.82 14.18 15.46
N VAL A 78 -23.52 15.22 15.94
CA VAL A 78 -23.68 16.53 15.32
C VAL A 78 -23.06 17.65 16.09
N ASP A 79 -23.39 17.74 17.38
CA ASP A 79 -23.14 18.96 18.15
C ASP A 79 -21.71 19.06 18.67
N TRP A 80 -20.98 17.95 18.63
CA TRP A 80 -19.57 17.94 19.02
C TRP A 80 -18.65 18.64 18.01
N PHE A 81 -19.12 18.83 16.76
CA PHE A 81 -18.34 19.44 15.66
C PHE A 81 -19.17 20.48 14.89
N ASN A 82 -19.84 21.36 15.59
CA ASN A 82 -20.70 22.37 14.98
C ASN A 82 -19.88 23.52 14.34
N PHE A 83 -19.14 23.21 13.27
CA PHE A 83 -18.30 24.16 12.57
C PHE A 83 -18.87 24.73 11.27
N ALA A 84 -19.99 24.28 10.78
CA ALA A 84 -20.61 24.90 9.61
C ALA A 84 -22.08 24.55 9.50
N GLY A 85 -22.94 25.53 9.62
CA GLY A 85 -24.38 25.45 9.41
C GLY A 85 -24.76 25.12 7.97
N ARG A 86 -24.65 23.83 7.58
CA ARG A 86 -25.30 23.30 6.38
C ARG A 86 -25.93 21.95 6.71
N ASP A 87 -27.20 21.87 6.37
CA ASP A 87 -28.08 20.70 6.50
C ASP A 87 -27.68 19.56 5.55
N ALA A 88 -26.51 18.97 5.75
CA ALA A 88 -26.12 17.77 5.05
C ALA A 88 -26.20 16.57 6.00
N GLY A 89 -26.78 15.48 5.57
CA GLY A 89 -27.14 14.30 6.34
C GLY A 89 -26.00 13.53 7.04
N PHE A 90 -24.74 13.95 6.85
CA PHE A 90 -23.55 13.42 7.53
C PHE A 90 -22.67 14.60 7.96
N LYS A 91 -22.81 15.05 9.20
CA LYS A 91 -22.13 16.26 9.68
C LYS A 91 -20.63 16.06 9.90
N ALA A 92 -20.16 14.83 10.24
CA ALA A 92 -18.74 14.52 10.31
C ALA A 92 -18.05 14.65 8.93
N SER A 93 -18.71 14.19 7.86
CA SER A 93 -18.18 14.35 6.49
C SER A 93 -18.22 15.82 6.04
N GLY A 94 -19.24 16.56 6.44
CA GLY A 94 -19.33 18.00 6.20
C GLY A 94 -18.18 18.77 6.83
N TRP A 95 -17.83 18.45 8.08
CA TRP A 95 -16.69 19.04 8.75
C TRP A 95 -15.35 18.73 8.03
N VAL A 96 -15.14 17.47 7.63
CA VAL A 96 -13.94 17.08 6.87
C VAL A 96 -13.89 17.78 5.52
N ASN A 97 -15.02 17.90 4.81
CA ASN A 97 -15.07 18.64 3.55
C ASN A 97 -14.76 20.13 3.75
N THR A 98 -15.30 20.75 4.78
CA THR A 98 -15.01 22.15 5.12
C THR A 98 -13.51 22.31 5.41
N TRP A 99 -12.90 21.39 6.16
CA TRP A 99 -11.48 21.41 6.43
C TRP A 99 -10.65 21.27 5.15
N PHE A 100 -11.04 20.36 4.23
CA PHE A 100 -10.39 20.24 2.91
C PHE A 100 -10.59 21.49 2.04
N ASP A 101 -11.75 22.13 2.10
CA ASP A 101 -12.01 23.38 1.40
C ASP A 101 -11.16 24.53 1.96
N HIS A 102 -10.98 24.60 3.28
CA HIS A 102 -10.06 25.56 3.90
C HIS A 102 -8.62 25.30 3.48
N LEU A 103 -8.17 24.03 3.47
CA LEU A 103 -6.84 23.66 2.95
C LEU A 103 -6.69 24.03 1.47
N ARG A 104 -7.74 23.83 0.66
CA ARG A 104 -7.74 24.15 -0.76
C ARG A 104 -7.70 25.64 -1.03
N ARG A 105 -8.39 26.45 -0.19
CA ARG A 105 -8.47 27.90 -0.32
C ARG A 105 -7.36 28.64 0.41
N ASN A 106 -6.43 27.95 1.05
CA ASN A 106 -5.38 28.50 1.90
C ASN A 106 -5.81 29.04 3.27
N GLU A 107 -7.13 29.08 3.55
CA GLU A 107 -7.65 29.67 4.78
C GLU A 107 -7.10 28.98 6.05
N PHE A 108 -6.75 27.70 5.97
CA PHE A 108 -6.15 26.98 7.11
C PHE A 108 -4.71 27.40 7.39
N LEU A 109 -3.92 27.63 6.35
CA LEU A 109 -2.56 28.15 6.48
C LEU A 109 -2.58 29.67 6.78
N ASP A 110 -3.53 30.40 6.23
CA ASP A 110 -3.80 31.78 6.62
C ASP A 110 -4.21 31.86 8.08
N PHE A 111 -4.97 30.93 8.64
CA PHE A 111 -5.32 30.91 10.06
C PHE A 111 -4.13 30.50 10.96
N THR A 112 -3.26 29.59 10.51
CA THR A 112 -2.08 29.15 11.27
C THR A 112 -0.86 30.02 11.04
N LEU A 113 -0.76 30.68 9.87
CA LEU A 113 0.32 31.57 9.47
C LEU A 113 -0.11 33.05 9.37
N SER A 114 -1.41 33.36 9.42
CA SER A 114 -1.97 34.72 9.65
C SER A 114 -1.83 35.18 11.09
N TRP A 115 -1.08 34.48 11.87
CA TRP A 115 -0.30 35.18 12.87
C TRP A 115 0.49 36.22 12.08
N HIS A 116 -0.15 37.36 11.91
CA HIS A 116 0.49 38.53 11.28
C HIS A 116 1.81 38.72 11.94
N LEU A 117 2.85 38.10 11.40
CA LEU A 117 4.21 38.40 11.70
C LEU A 117 4.55 39.83 11.16
N SER A 118 3.52 40.61 10.85
CA SER A 118 3.58 41.99 10.40
C SER A 118 4.12 42.96 11.49
N GLY A 119 4.61 42.39 12.58
CA GLY A 119 5.22 43.20 13.62
C GLY A 119 6.74 43.23 13.53
N THR A 120 7.32 44.42 13.55
CA THR A 120 8.74 44.69 13.68
C THR A 120 9.50 43.74 14.64
N PRO A 121 8.91 43.24 15.78
CA PRO A 121 9.60 42.34 16.70
C PRO A 121 9.94 40.99 16.07
N TRP A 122 9.04 40.43 15.23
CA TRP A 122 9.27 39.15 14.59
C TRP A 122 10.28 39.21 13.45
N LEU A 123 10.28 40.29 12.70
CA LEU A 123 11.32 40.58 11.69
C LEU A 123 12.69 40.60 12.35
N ILE A 124 12.81 41.27 13.48
CA ILE A 124 14.05 41.31 14.28
C ILE A 124 14.41 39.92 14.78
N ALA A 125 13.46 39.16 15.34
CA ALA A 125 13.72 37.81 15.84
C ALA A 125 14.22 36.87 14.76
N PHE A 126 13.59 36.87 13.57
CA PHE A 126 14.05 36.06 12.44
C PHE A 126 15.39 36.51 11.89
N THR A 127 15.60 37.80 11.76
CA THR A 127 16.88 38.35 11.31
C THR A 127 18.01 37.96 12.25
N VAL A 128 17.77 38.07 13.57
CA VAL A 128 18.72 37.62 14.58
C VAL A 128 18.98 36.14 14.49
N ALA A 129 17.94 35.32 14.33
CA ALA A 129 18.06 33.85 14.19
C ALA A 129 18.86 33.47 12.92
N VAL A 130 18.64 34.16 11.79
CA VAL A 130 19.41 33.97 10.56
C VAL A 130 20.86 34.38 10.75
N VAL A 131 21.12 35.54 11.34
CA VAL A 131 22.48 36.03 11.60
C VAL A 131 23.23 35.13 12.60
N VAL A 132 22.57 34.67 13.66
CA VAL A 132 23.15 33.73 14.64
C VAL A 132 23.48 32.39 13.99
N THR A 133 22.57 31.81 13.21
CA THR A 133 22.81 30.53 12.53
C THR A 133 23.88 30.66 11.44
N ALA A 134 23.90 31.76 10.72
CA ALA A 134 24.95 32.05 9.72
C ALA A 134 26.32 32.22 10.42
N ARG A 135 26.37 32.90 11.59
CA ARG A 135 27.60 33.06 12.37
C ARG A 135 28.10 31.75 12.98
N LEU A 136 27.18 30.86 13.42
CA LEU A 136 27.51 29.52 13.88
C LEU A 136 28.02 28.64 12.73
N ALA A 137 27.43 28.76 11.55
CA ALA A 137 27.93 28.14 10.33
C ALA A 137 29.35 28.58 9.96
N TRP A 138 29.61 29.89 10.04
CA TRP A 138 30.91 30.47 9.78
C TRP A 138 32.00 30.04 10.78
N ARG A 139 31.69 30.08 12.10
CA ARG A 139 32.61 29.66 13.16
C ARG A 139 32.84 28.14 13.19
N GLY A 140 31.81 27.36 13.03
CA GLY A 140 31.88 25.90 13.14
C GLY A 140 32.31 25.20 11.84
N ARG A 141 32.46 25.90 10.73
CA ARG A 141 32.61 25.30 9.38
C ARG A 141 31.65 24.14 9.11
N SER A 142 30.49 24.20 9.76
CA SER A 142 29.49 23.12 9.77
C SER A 142 28.34 23.50 8.86
N GLY A 143 28.11 22.70 7.85
CA GLY A 143 27.08 22.95 6.90
C GLY A 143 25.65 22.82 7.39
N ARG A 144 25.48 22.18 8.50
CA ARG A 144 24.14 22.07 9.15
C ARG A 144 23.60 23.46 9.54
N TRP A 145 24.46 24.35 10.02
CA TRP A 145 24.09 25.71 10.40
C TRP A 145 23.82 26.60 9.18
N LEU A 146 24.54 26.36 8.09
CA LEU A 146 24.28 27.08 6.83
C LEU A 146 22.96 26.67 6.21
N ALA A 147 22.63 25.36 6.23
CA ALA A 147 21.33 24.87 5.82
C ALA A 147 20.22 25.38 6.75
N GLY A 148 20.49 25.47 8.06
CA GLY A 148 19.57 26.07 9.03
C GLY A 148 19.29 27.53 8.78
N SER A 149 20.34 28.35 8.44
CA SER A 149 20.16 29.76 8.12
C SER A 149 19.40 29.98 6.82
N ALA A 150 19.65 29.15 5.80
CA ALA A 150 18.91 29.17 4.55
C ALA A 150 17.43 28.77 4.74
N ALA A 151 17.16 27.74 5.54
CA ALA A 151 15.79 27.33 5.86
C ALA A 151 15.04 28.39 6.67
N LEU A 152 15.69 29.07 7.62
CA LEU A 152 15.09 30.16 8.37
C LEU A 152 14.84 31.39 7.48
N ALA A 153 15.78 31.78 6.61
CA ALA A 153 15.61 32.86 5.65
C ALA A 153 14.45 32.57 4.68
N TRP A 154 14.37 31.32 4.21
CA TRP A 154 13.27 30.87 3.37
C TRP A 154 11.93 30.82 4.14
N GLY A 155 11.91 30.32 5.39
CA GLY A 155 10.73 30.32 6.24
C GLY A 155 10.22 31.75 6.51
N ALA A 156 11.12 32.69 6.79
CA ALA A 156 10.79 34.10 6.96
C ALA A 156 10.17 34.72 5.70
N TRP A 157 10.67 34.35 4.54
CA TRP A 157 10.14 34.83 3.25
C TRP A 157 8.79 34.15 2.91
N SER A 158 8.65 32.87 3.12
CA SER A 158 7.40 32.13 2.82
C SER A 158 6.21 32.55 3.69
N VAL A 159 6.46 33.20 4.83
CA VAL A 159 5.45 33.70 5.76
C VAL A 159 5.06 35.16 5.48
N ASP A 160 5.43 35.70 4.33
CA ASP A 160 5.15 37.10 3.94
C ASP A 160 5.64 38.15 4.96
N LEU A 161 6.64 37.79 5.72
CA LEU A 161 7.28 38.65 6.73
C LEU A 161 7.93 39.89 6.11
N LEU A 162 8.28 39.79 4.86
CA LEU A 162 8.82 40.82 4.03
C LEU A 162 7.74 41.30 3.07
N ASP A 163 6.66 41.83 3.62
CA ASP A 163 5.69 42.63 2.87
C ASP A 163 6.31 43.93 2.31
N PHE A 164 7.51 43.77 1.75
CA PHE A 164 8.02 44.67 0.76
C PHE A 164 7.37 44.30 -0.56
N ALA A 165 6.18 44.83 -0.71
CA ALA A 165 5.17 44.55 -1.72
C ALA A 165 5.65 44.48 -3.18
N HIS A 166 6.88 44.58 -3.51
CA HIS A 166 7.44 44.55 -4.87
C HIS A 166 8.95 44.23 -4.88
N LEU A 167 9.44 43.37 -3.99
CA LEU A 167 10.72 42.76 -4.27
C LEU A 167 10.50 41.87 -5.50
N SER A 168 10.80 42.41 -6.67
CA SER A 168 10.87 41.67 -7.91
C SER A 168 11.56 40.32 -7.62
N THR A 169 11.05 39.24 -8.18
CA THR A 169 11.55 37.85 -8.06
C THR A 169 13.07 37.72 -8.25
N THR A 170 13.68 38.70 -8.87
CA THR A 170 15.10 38.82 -9.25
C THR A 170 16.09 38.69 -8.07
N PRO A 171 15.94 39.39 -6.95
CA PRO A 171 16.94 39.32 -5.87
C PRO A 171 17.02 37.93 -5.21
N TRP A 172 15.91 37.22 -5.10
CA TRP A 172 15.87 35.90 -4.49
C TRP A 172 16.52 34.82 -5.37
N VAL A 173 16.45 34.98 -6.69
CA VAL A 173 17.21 34.13 -7.62
C VAL A 173 18.68 34.20 -7.30
N TYR A 174 19.21 35.42 -7.12
CA TYR A 174 20.63 35.62 -6.80
C TYR A 174 20.97 35.02 -5.42
N VAL A 175 20.13 35.22 -4.40
CA VAL A 175 20.37 34.68 -3.06
C VAL A 175 20.43 33.15 -3.09
N PHE A 176 19.46 32.49 -3.72
CA PHE A 176 19.43 31.02 -3.81
C PHE A 176 20.53 30.48 -4.72
N THR A 177 20.86 31.21 -5.79
CA THR A 177 21.99 30.84 -6.67
C THR A 177 23.32 30.93 -5.90
N VAL A 178 23.55 32.02 -5.17
CA VAL A 178 24.74 32.17 -4.32
C VAL A 178 24.83 31.11 -3.23
N LEU A 179 23.72 30.79 -2.56
CA LEU A 179 23.68 29.76 -1.54
C LEU A 179 23.92 28.38 -2.15
N GLY A 180 23.31 28.09 -3.30
CA GLY A 180 23.52 26.84 -4.03
C GLY A 180 24.97 26.69 -4.50
N LEU A 181 25.56 27.75 -5.06
CA LEU A 181 26.97 27.79 -5.48
C LEU A 181 27.94 27.68 -4.29
N ALA A 182 27.64 28.33 -3.17
CA ALA A 182 28.44 28.22 -1.94
C ALA A 182 28.38 26.80 -1.36
N ALA A 183 27.22 26.17 -1.37
CA ALA A 183 27.06 24.79 -0.95
C ALA A 183 27.75 23.81 -1.93
N ALA A 184 27.69 24.08 -3.23
CA ALA A 184 28.40 23.29 -4.24
C ALA A 184 29.93 23.48 -4.12
N ALA A 185 30.42 24.67 -3.85
CA ALA A 185 31.84 24.96 -3.63
C ALA A 185 32.36 24.29 -2.35
N THR A 186 31.55 24.23 -1.29
CA THR A 186 31.91 23.52 -0.06
C THR A 186 31.86 21.99 -0.25
N ALA A 187 30.93 21.47 -1.05
CA ALA A 187 30.91 20.06 -1.47
C ALA A 187 32.18 19.71 -2.25
N TRP A 188 32.58 20.57 -3.18
CA TRP A 188 33.79 20.40 -3.98
C TRP A 188 35.06 20.39 -3.14
N ARG A 189 35.18 21.36 -2.21
CA ARG A 189 36.36 21.52 -1.36
C ARG A 189 36.52 20.38 -0.36
N ASN A 190 35.44 19.84 0.18
CA ASN A 190 35.47 18.84 1.24
C ASN A 190 35.23 17.42 0.73
N SER A 191 35.03 17.20 -0.57
CA SER A 191 34.67 15.92 -1.18
C SER A 191 33.45 15.26 -0.53
N ASP A 192 32.52 16.03 0.00
CA ASP A 192 31.40 15.55 0.78
C ASP A 192 30.11 15.54 -0.06
N PHE A 193 29.61 14.33 -0.38
CA PHE A 193 28.36 14.12 -1.14
C PHE A 193 27.15 14.78 -0.46
N ALA A 194 27.12 14.88 0.88
CA ALA A 194 26.05 15.52 1.60
C ALA A 194 25.88 17.01 1.23
N TRP A 195 26.98 17.71 0.91
CA TRP A 195 26.95 19.09 0.47
C TRP A 195 26.43 19.25 -0.95
N ALA A 196 26.73 18.31 -1.83
CA ALA A 196 26.15 18.28 -3.17
C ALA A 196 24.64 18.11 -3.11
N CYS A 197 24.14 17.24 -2.23
CA CYS A 197 22.69 17.08 -1.97
C CYS A 197 22.08 18.36 -1.39
N VAL A 198 22.77 19.04 -0.47
CA VAL A 198 22.31 20.33 0.09
C VAL A 198 22.27 21.40 -1.00
N ALA A 199 23.29 21.50 -1.86
CA ALA A 199 23.32 22.45 -2.97
C ALA A 199 22.13 22.22 -3.92
N THR A 200 21.85 20.96 -4.26
CA THR A 200 20.73 20.60 -5.13
C THR A 200 19.40 20.92 -4.46
N ALA A 201 19.25 20.61 -3.18
CA ALA A 201 18.04 20.91 -2.42
C ALA A 201 17.78 22.41 -2.31
N VAL A 202 18.83 23.23 -2.03
CA VAL A 202 18.73 24.69 -1.97
C VAL A 202 18.37 25.27 -3.33
N ALA A 203 19.01 24.82 -4.42
CA ALA A 203 18.69 25.25 -5.77
C ALA A 203 17.26 24.89 -6.16
N THR A 204 16.81 23.70 -5.79
CA THR A 204 15.45 23.22 -6.01
C THR A 204 14.42 24.05 -5.24
N ILE A 205 14.67 24.30 -3.95
CA ILE A 205 13.82 25.15 -3.10
C ILE A 205 13.76 26.56 -3.67
N GLY A 206 14.90 27.13 -4.07
CA GLY A 206 14.96 28.46 -4.68
C GLY A 206 14.13 28.58 -5.94
N TRP A 207 14.15 27.53 -6.77
CA TRP A 207 13.33 27.50 -7.98
C TRP A 207 11.83 27.34 -7.67
N ILE A 208 11.46 26.51 -6.69
CA ILE A 208 10.09 26.36 -6.21
C ILE A 208 9.53 27.70 -5.77
N THR A 209 10.31 28.46 -4.97
CA THR A 209 9.91 29.78 -4.49
C THR A 209 9.73 30.78 -5.62
N LEU A 210 10.52 30.69 -6.67
CA LEU A 210 10.38 31.54 -7.85
C LEU A 210 9.09 31.28 -8.63
N GLN A 211 8.68 30.02 -8.78
CA GLN A 211 7.43 29.68 -9.46
C GLN A 211 6.18 29.97 -8.62
N THR A 212 6.32 30.03 -7.31
CA THR A 212 5.19 30.27 -6.39
C THR A 212 5.11 31.74 -5.93
N ALA A 213 5.97 32.63 -6.43
CA ALA A 213 6.00 34.02 -6.03
C ALA A 213 4.68 34.78 -6.28
N GLU A 214 3.83 34.25 -7.18
CA GLU A 214 2.49 34.82 -7.43
C GLU A 214 1.40 34.17 -6.57
N GLU A 215 1.66 33.00 -5.93
CA GLU A 215 0.72 32.33 -5.04
C GLU A 215 1.36 32.12 -3.66
N SER A 216 0.64 32.40 -2.59
CA SER A 216 1.09 32.08 -1.23
C SER A 216 1.41 30.60 -1.10
N PHE A 217 2.56 30.26 -0.49
CA PHE A 217 2.96 28.86 -0.31
C PHE A 217 1.99 28.11 0.60
N ASN A 218 1.39 27.07 0.09
CA ASN A 218 0.41 26.28 0.81
C ASN A 218 0.50 24.78 0.46
N VAL A 219 -0.24 23.95 1.18
CA VAL A 219 -0.28 22.50 0.95
C VAL A 219 -0.68 22.15 -0.48
N LYS A 220 -1.60 22.93 -1.08
CA LYS A 220 -2.03 22.75 -2.47
C LYS A 220 -0.88 22.97 -3.45
N VAL A 221 -0.08 24.04 -3.25
CA VAL A 221 1.11 24.33 -4.07
C VAL A 221 2.15 23.22 -3.92
N LEU A 222 2.38 22.73 -2.70
CA LEU A 222 3.31 21.62 -2.46
C LEU A 222 2.87 20.34 -3.19
N ILE A 223 1.61 19.97 -3.10
CA ILE A 223 1.08 18.76 -3.76
C ILE A 223 1.09 18.94 -5.28
N ARG A 224 0.72 20.10 -5.80
CA ARG A 224 0.81 20.43 -7.24
C ARG A 224 2.24 20.39 -7.75
N LEU A 225 3.18 20.84 -6.93
CA LEU A 225 4.59 20.77 -7.27
C LEU A 225 5.07 19.32 -7.36
N VAL A 226 4.73 18.47 -6.38
CA VAL A 226 5.02 17.02 -6.46
C VAL A 226 4.40 16.42 -7.71
N ALA A 227 3.16 16.81 -8.04
CA ALA A 227 2.49 16.36 -9.25
C ALA A 227 3.23 16.78 -10.52
N ARG A 228 3.71 18.04 -10.59
CA ARG A 228 4.51 18.55 -11.72
C ARG A 228 5.85 17.85 -11.85
N TRP A 229 6.49 17.53 -10.72
CA TRP A 229 7.75 16.76 -10.72
C TRP A 229 7.58 15.33 -11.21
N LEU A 230 6.44 14.71 -10.90
CA LEU A 230 6.10 13.37 -11.37
C LEU A 230 5.70 13.35 -12.85
N GLU A 231 5.28 14.48 -13.40
CA GLU A 231 4.90 14.62 -14.81
C GLU A 231 6.04 14.23 -15.74
N PHE A 232 7.23 14.77 -15.50
CA PHE A 232 8.38 14.49 -16.36
C PHE A 232 8.73 12.99 -16.47
N PRO A 233 8.99 12.23 -15.39
CA PRO A 233 9.28 10.80 -15.53
C PRO A 233 8.12 10.01 -16.09
N LEU A 234 6.88 10.45 -15.87
CA LEU A 234 5.69 9.82 -16.47
C LEU A 234 5.64 10.07 -17.97
N ASP A 235 5.79 11.32 -18.40
CA ASP A 235 5.74 11.69 -19.82
C ASP A 235 6.90 11.06 -20.59
N VAL A 236 8.10 11.03 -20.03
CA VAL A 236 9.25 10.32 -20.62
C VAL A 236 8.97 8.82 -20.73
N SER A 237 8.47 8.19 -19.67
CA SER A 237 8.19 6.75 -19.70
C SER A 237 7.07 6.40 -20.67
N GLN A 238 6.00 7.19 -20.73
CA GLN A 238 4.91 7.01 -21.69
C GLN A 238 5.36 7.31 -23.11
N GLY A 239 6.12 8.39 -23.32
CA GLY A 239 6.70 8.74 -24.61
C GLY A 239 7.58 7.62 -25.15
N LEU A 240 8.46 7.05 -24.34
CA LEU A 240 9.32 5.94 -24.75
C LEU A 240 8.53 4.67 -25.09
N LEU A 241 7.42 4.41 -24.37
CA LEU A 241 6.67 3.16 -24.51
C LEU A 241 5.57 3.23 -25.58
N ILE A 242 5.03 4.42 -25.92
CA ILE A 242 3.80 4.56 -26.70
C ILE A 242 3.97 5.42 -27.94
N SER A 243 4.24 6.73 -27.75
CA SER A 243 4.08 7.74 -28.82
C SER A 243 5.37 8.39 -29.31
N GLY A 244 6.47 8.14 -28.63
CA GLY A 244 7.63 8.98 -28.71
C GLY A 244 7.53 10.20 -27.76
N TYR A 245 8.66 10.78 -27.43
CA TYR A 245 8.72 11.93 -26.54
C TYR A 245 9.25 13.12 -27.35
N GLY A 246 8.46 14.17 -27.44
CA GLY A 246 8.90 15.42 -28.07
C GLY A 246 7.76 16.30 -28.58
N PRO A 247 8.03 17.55 -28.89
CA PRO A 247 9.34 18.22 -28.79
C PRO A 247 9.74 18.42 -27.34
N TRP A 248 10.93 17.95 -26.99
CA TRP A 248 11.44 18.13 -25.63
C TRP A 248 11.97 19.57 -25.52
N HIS A 249 11.15 20.43 -25.05
CA HIS A 249 11.60 21.68 -24.48
C HIS A 249 12.01 21.35 -23.05
N LEU A 250 13.16 21.81 -22.59
CA LEU A 250 13.45 21.96 -21.19
C LEU A 250 12.45 23.02 -20.67
N PRO A 251 11.21 22.65 -20.33
CA PRO A 251 10.19 23.69 -20.13
C PRO A 251 10.43 24.44 -18.85
N ASP A 252 11.22 23.86 -17.94
CA ASP A 252 11.33 24.44 -16.60
C ASP A 252 12.74 24.31 -16.05
N MET A 253 13.24 25.41 -15.51
CA MET A 253 14.51 25.56 -14.81
C MET A 253 14.98 24.40 -13.87
N PRO A 254 14.11 23.57 -13.22
CA PRO A 254 14.58 22.49 -12.37
C PRO A 254 15.46 21.47 -13.08
N TRP A 255 15.12 21.17 -14.33
CA TRP A 255 15.85 20.15 -15.09
C TRP A 255 17.25 20.61 -15.44
N LEU A 256 17.41 21.90 -15.63
CA LEU A 256 18.75 22.53 -15.78
C LEU A 256 19.60 22.28 -14.52
N PHE A 257 19.02 22.44 -13.33
CA PHE A 257 19.72 22.14 -12.07
C PHE A 257 19.97 20.66 -11.86
N ILE A 258 19.04 19.79 -12.25
CA ILE A 258 19.21 18.33 -12.18
C ILE A 258 20.30 17.89 -13.14
N PHE A 259 20.32 18.39 -14.37
CA PHE A 259 21.39 18.11 -15.31
C PHE A 259 22.72 18.66 -14.83
N ALA A 260 22.76 19.86 -14.31
CA ALA A 260 23.97 20.45 -13.74
C ALA A 260 24.49 19.65 -12.54
N ALA A 261 23.62 19.18 -11.67
CA ALA A 261 23.98 18.31 -10.55
C ALA A 261 24.45 16.93 -11.02
N ALA A 262 23.79 16.35 -12.03
CA ALA A 262 24.20 15.08 -12.63
C ALA A 262 25.56 15.19 -13.34
N ILE A 263 25.79 16.26 -14.07
CA ILE A 263 27.09 16.58 -14.71
C ILE A 263 28.18 16.78 -13.64
N GLY A 264 27.90 17.62 -12.62
CA GLY A 264 28.83 17.86 -11.52
C GLY A 264 29.13 16.58 -10.70
N GLY A 265 28.12 15.82 -10.40
CA GLY A 265 28.24 14.53 -9.69
C GLY A 265 28.99 13.49 -10.51
N GLY A 266 28.71 13.39 -11.80
CA GLY A 266 29.40 12.50 -12.73
C GLY A 266 30.87 12.87 -12.90
N ALA A 267 31.18 14.17 -13.06
CA ALA A 267 32.56 14.69 -13.14
C ALA A 267 33.32 14.44 -11.84
N TRP A 268 32.68 14.63 -10.69
CA TRP A 268 33.29 14.34 -9.39
C TRP A 268 33.56 12.82 -9.21
N MET A 269 32.63 11.95 -9.64
CA MET A 269 32.81 10.50 -9.61
C MET A 269 33.95 10.06 -10.56
N ALA A 270 34.02 10.65 -11.74
CA ALA A 270 35.08 10.41 -12.71
C ALA A 270 36.45 10.73 -12.11
N ARG A 271 36.54 11.91 -11.44
CA ARG A 271 37.80 12.37 -10.79
C ARG A 271 38.19 11.50 -9.59
N LYS A 272 37.20 11.10 -8.76
CA LYS A 272 37.45 10.29 -7.53
C LYS A 272 37.85 8.85 -7.84
N ARG A 273 37.40 8.27 -8.95
CA ARG A 273 37.62 6.87 -9.33
C ARG A 273 38.60 6.68 -10.47
N ASP A 274 39.13 7.76 -11.04
CA ASP A 274 40.01 7.74 -12.23
C ASP A 274 39.45 6.84 -13.35
N SER A 275 38.11 6.89 -13.55
CA SER A 275 37.43 5.95 -14.44
C SER A 275 36.84 6.65 -15.66
N VAL A 276 37.34 6.29 -16.82
CA VAL A 276 36.89 6.76 -18.15
C VAL A 276 35.37 6.61 -18.36
N PRO A 277 34.69 5.52 -17.88
CA PRO A 277 33.26 5.38 -18.03
C PRO A 277 32.45 6.52 -17.43
N TRP A 278 32.86 7.10 -16.31
CA TRP A 278 32.15 8.21 -15.69
C TRP A 278 32.35 9.52 -16.46
N LEU A 279 33.49 9.72 -17.12
CA LEU A 279 33.69 10.85 -18.02
C LEU A 279 32.77 10.73 -19.25
N VAL A 280 32.62 9.53 -19.81
CA VAL A 280 31.71 9.28 -20.92
C VAL A 280 30.27 9.55 -20.53
N VAL A 281 29.81 9.03 -19.38
CA VAL A 281 28.45 9.30 -18.86
C VAL A 281 28.25 10.79 -18.62
N THR A 282 29.22 11.47 -18.02
CA THR A 282 29.16 12.93 -17.79
C THR A 282 29.07 13.68 -19.10
N GLY A 283 29.89 13.31 -20.10
CA GLY A 283 29.88 13.88 -21.44
C GLY A 283 28.53 13.67 -22.15
N LEU A 284 27.94 12.46 -22.06
CA LEU A 284 26.64 12.17 -22.64
C LEU A 284 25.51 12.97 -21.98
N VAL A 285 25.53 13.11 -20.64
CA VAL A 285 24.55 13.93 -19.92
C VAL A 285 24.71 15.41 -20.25
N ALA A 286 25.95 15.88 -20.33
CA ALA A 286 26.23 17.26 -20.73
C ALA A 286 25.81 17.55 -22.18
N TRP A 287 26.10 16.61 -23.07
CA TRP A 287 25.68 16.72 -24.48
C TRP A 287 24.14 16.69 -24.58
N ALA A 288 23.46 15.77 -23.89
CA ALA A 288 22.01 15.72 -23.86
C ALA A 288 21.39 17.01 -23.29
N ALA A 289 22.00 17.62 -22.27
CA ALA A 289 21.56 18.87 -21.70
C ALA A 289 21.74 20.03 -22.70
N VAL A 290 22.91 20.12 -23.38
CA VAL A 290 23.16 21.16 -24.36
C VAL A 290 22.24 21.05 -25.58
N VAL A 291 22.06 19.86 -26.07
CA VAL A 291 21.21 19.65 -27.27
C VAL A 291 19.73 19.90 -26.95
N SER A 292 19.25 19.57 -25.76
CA SER A 292 17.89 19.89 -25.31
C SER A 292 17.65 21.42 -25.11
N LEU A 293 18.71 22.24 -25.09
CA LEU A 293 18.60 23.71 -25.09
C LEU A 293 18.44 24.30 -26.48
N TYR A 294 18.98 23.65 -27.53
CA TYR A 294 19.07 24.23 -28.86
C TYR A 294 18.09 23.68 -29.90
N GLU A 295 17.66 22.42 -29.79
CA GLU A 295 16.71 21.84 -30.71
C GLU A 295 15.67 20.99 -29.98
N PRO A 296 14.39 21.01 -30.43
CA PRO A 296 13.38 20.13 -29.91
C PRO A 296 13.70 18.69 -30.31
N TRP A 297 14.06 17.88 -29.32
CA TRP A 297 14.33 16.47 -29.57
C TRP A 297 13.07 15.66 -29.61
N HIS A 298 12.93 14.87 -30.68
CA HIS A 298 11.97 13.80 -30.77
C HIS A 298 12.67 12.48 -30.48
N ILE A 299 12.43 11.92 -29.32
CA ILE A 299 12.82 10.54 -29.04
C ILE A 299 11.70 9.66 -29.58
N PRO A 300 11.95 8.81 -30.61
CA PRO A 300 10.92 7.94 -31.14
C PRO A 300 10.48 6.94 -30.06
N ALA A 301 9.20 6.52 -30.12
CA ALA A 301 8.73 5.42 -29.29
C ALA A 301 9.57 4.17 -29.54
N LEU A 302 9.89 3.46 -28.47
CA LEU A 302 10.59 2.19 -28.61
C LEU A 302 9.69 1.18 -29.34
N PRO A 303 10.19 0.54 -30.39
CA PRO A 303 9.47 -0.53 -31.08
C PRO A 303 9.05 -1.62 -30.09
N TRP A 304 7.89 -2.22 -30.27
CA TRP A 304 7.43 -3.31 -29.39
C TRP A 304 8.44 -4.48 -29.33
N ILE A 305 9.17 -4.74 -30.42
CA ILE A 305 10.24 -5.74 -30.48
C ILE A 305 11.37 -5.40 -29.53
N VAL A 306 11.76 -4.11 -29.43
CA VAL A 306 12.79 -3.64 -28.48
C VAL A 306 12.33 -3.87 -27.05
N ILE A 307 11.09 -3.52 -26.73
CA ILE A 307 10.51 -3.70 -25.39
C ILE A 307 10.47 -5.21 -25.06
N ALA A 308 10.00 -6.03 -26.00
CA ALA A 308 9.99 -7.49 -25.83
C ALA A 308 11.41 -8.05 -25.60
N GLY A 309 12.37 -7.59 -26.40
CA GLY A 309 13.77 -8.00 -26.25
C GLY A 309 14.40 -7.56 -24.92
N LEU A 310 14.14 -6.34 -24.45
CA LEU A 310 14.62 -5.85 -23.16
C LEU A 310 14.02 -6.64 -21.99
N PHE A 311 12.71 -6.93 -22.03
CA PHE A 311 12.06 -7.81 -21.05
C PHE A 311 12.63 -9.23 -21.11
N GLY A 312 12.90 -9.76 -22.32
CA GLY A 312 13.52 -11.07 -22.53
C GLY A 312 14.93 -11.15 -21.95
N VAL A 313 15.80 -10.16 -22.25
CA VAL A 313 17.18 -10.10 -21.72
C VAL A 313 17.17 -9.97 -20.20
N THR A 314 16.27 -9.12 -19.67
CA THR A 314 16.11 -8.93 -18.22
C THR A 314 15.65 -10.23 -17.55
N GLY A 315 14.62 -10.87 -18.08
CA GLY A 315 14.13 -12.16 -17.61
C GLY A 315 15.21 -13.27 -17.67
N TRP A 316 15.97 -13.32 -18.77
CA TRP A 316 17.04 -14.30 -18.93
C TRP A 316 18.16 -14.11 -17.90
N LYS A 317 18.59 -12.86 -17.69
CA LYS A 317 19.61 -12.53 -16.70
C LYS A 317 19.16 -12.84 -15.27
N LEU A 318 17.89 -12.58 -14.94
CA LEU A 318 17.37 -12.70 -13.58
C LEU A 318 16.98 -14.13 -13.23
N GLY A 319 16.33 -14.87 -14.14
CA GLY A 319 15.74 -16.18 -13.82
C GLY A 319 15.86 -17.24 -14.94
N GLY A 320 16.72 -16.97 -15.94
CA GLY A 320 16.96 -17.89 -17.04
C GLY A 320 15.84 -17.88 -18.10
N TRP A 321 15.87 -18.88 -19.00
CA TRP A 321 15.00 -18.93 -20.18
C TRP A 321 13.51 -18.96 -19.87
N ARG A 322 13.08 -19.59 -18.75
CA ARG A 322 11.65 -19.64 -18.33
C ARG A 322 11.11 -18.28 -18.00
N LEU A 323 11.85 -17.48 -17.25
CA LEU A 323 11.45 -16.12 -16.91
C LEU A 323 11.54 -15.18 -18.11
N ALA A 324 12.53 -15.38 -19.00
CA ALA A 324 12.59 -14.66 -20.27
C ALA A 324 11.35 -14.93 -21.12
N LEU A 325 10.93 -16.19 -21.23
CA LEU A 325 9.76 -16.57 -22.00
C LEU A 325 8.46 -15.98 -21.41
N LEU A 326 8.33 -15.95 -20.07
CA LEU A 326 7.20 -15.29 -19.42
C LEU A 326 7.21 -13.78 -19.71
N ALA A 327 8.37 -13.12 -19.59
CA ALA A 327 8.50 -11.69 -19.81
C ALA A 327 8.25 -11.27 -21.27
N VAL A 328 8.77 -12.03 -22.22
CA VAL A 328 8.47 -11.85 -23.64
C VAL A 328 6.99 -12.16 -23.93
N GLY A 329 6.47 -13.24 -23.35
CA GLY A 329 5.06 -13.63 -23.49
C GLY A 329 4.08 -12.55 -23.02
N PHE A 330 4.40 -11.84 -21.93
CA PHE A 330 3.63 -10.68 -21.49
C PHE A 330 3.58 -9.58 -22.53
N ILE A 331 4.72 -9.23 -23.11
CA ILE A 331 4.79 -8.17 -24.14
C ILE A 331 4.06 -8.61 -25.41
N LEU A 332 4.26 -9.87 -25.84
CA LEU A 332 3.54 -10.42 -26.99
C LEU A 332 2.03 -10.46 -26.75
N TYR A 333 1.60 -10.90 -25.57
CA TYR A 333 0.19 -10.87 -25.19
C TYR A 333 -0.39 -9.46 -25.30
N SER A 334 0.30 -8.46 -24.76
CA SER A 334 -0.14 -7.06 -24.78
C SER A 334 -0.15 -6.46 -26.19
N ALA A 335 0.75 -6.91 -27.08
CA ALA A 335 0.92 -6.40 -28.43
C ALA A 335 -0.04 -7.04 -29.44
N PHE A 336 -0.32 -8.35 -29.32
CA PHE A 336 -1.08 -9.09 -30.30
C PHE A 336 -2.52 -9.42 -29.90
N ILE A 337 -2.83 -9.36 -28.59
CA ILE A 337 -4.14 -9.71 -28.10
C ILE A 337 -4.93 -8.45 -27.76
N GLY A 338 -6.04 -8.25 -28.45
CA GLY A 338 -6.94 -7.12 -28.30
C GLY A 338 -7.71 -6.79 -29.55
N GLU A 339 -8.66 -5.89 -29.46
CA GLU A 339 -9.39 -5.41 -30.62
C GLU A 339 -8.56 -4.36 -31.39
N PRO A 340 -8.69 -4.32 -32.73
CA PRO A 340 -8.09 -3.29 -33.58
C PRO A 340 -8.53 -1.88 -33.14
N ALA A 341 -7.66 -0.88 -33.36
CA ALA A 341 -7.90 0.52 -33.01
C ALA A 341 -9.20 1.10 -33.62
N GLU A 342 -9.63 0.62 -34.77
CA GLU A 342 -10.87 1.06 -35.43
C GLU A 342 -12.14 0.84 -34.58
N LYS A 343 -12.14 -0.16 -33.68
CA LYS A 343 -13.29 -0.47 -32.83
C LYS A 343 -13.25 0.20 -31.46
N LEU A 344 -12.07 0.55 -30.99
CA LEU A 344 -11.85 1.06 -29.62
C LEU A 344 -11.67 2.58 -29.52
N GLY A 345 -11.67 3.32 -30.63
CA GLY A 345 -11.25 4.71 -30.64
C GLY A 345 -9.73 4.86 -30.78
N ALA A 346 -9.17 5.99 -30.37
CA ALA A 346 -7.78 6.35 -30.65
C ALA A 346 -6.71 5.52 -29.93
N GLU A 347 -7.05 4.79 -28.87
CA GLU A 347 -6.09 4.04 -28.02
C GLU A 347 -6.25 2.52 -28.14
N THR A 348 -5.15 1.84 -28.46
CA THR A 348 -5.09 0.38 -28.53
C THR A 348 -4.90 -0.23 -27.12
N ARG A 349 -5.09 -1.56 -27.00
CA ARG A 349 -4.76 -2.26 -25.77
C ARG A 349 -3.28 -2.14 -25.40
N TRP A 350 -2.40 -2.13 -26.40
CA TRP A 350 -0.98 -1.85 -26.23
C TRP A 350 -0.77 -0.54 -25.49
N ASP A 351 -1.37 0.54 -25.98
CA ASP A 351 -1.22 1.87 -25.39
C ASP A 351 -1.67 1.87 -23.92
N LYS A 352 -2.82 1.29 -23.60
CA LYS A 352 -3.36 1.16 -22.24
C LYS A 352 -2.47 0.33 -21.33
N THR A 353 -1.89 -0.77 -21.86
CA THR A 353 -0.95 -1.59 -21.11
C THR A 353 0.33 -0.83 -20.81
N MET A 354 0.86 -0.10 -21.79
CA MET A 354 2.09 0.69 -21.64
C MET A 354 1.89 1.90 -20.71
N ILE A 355 0.71 2.53 -20.72
CA ILE A 355 0.35 3.58 -19.74
C ILE A 355 0.39 3.01 -18.32
N THR A 356 -0.26 1.86 -18.11
CA THR A 356 -0.27 1.20 -16.79
C THR A 356 1.15 0.80 -16.36
N LEU A 357 1.94 0.24 -17.28
CA LEU A 357 3.32 -0.15 -17.03
C LEU A 357 4.20 1.07 -16.71
N SER A 358 4.02 2.19 -17.43
CA SER A 358 4.76 3.44 -17.16
C SER A 358 4.51 3.97 -15.75
N ALA A 359 3.25 3.96 -15.31
CA ALA A 359 2.88 4.36 -13.96
C ALA A 359 3.58 3.51 -12.90
N VAL A 360 3.62 2.18 -13.09
CA VAL A 360 4.31 1.26 -12.18
C VAL A 360 5.83 1.47 -12.18
N LEU A 361 6.43 1.63 -13.38
CA LEU A 361 7.87 1.86 -13.53
C LEU A 361 8.34 3.16 -12.85
N VAL A 362 7.48 4.16 -12.75
CA VAL A 362 7.76 5.42 -12.05
C VAL A 362 7.44 5.31 -10.56
N ALA A 363 6.29 4.73 -10.20
CA ALA A 363 5.84 4.68 -8.81
C ALA A 363 6.72 3.77 -7.94
N VAL A 364 7.12 2.59 -8.44
CA VAL A 364 7.87 1.59 -7.67
C VAL A 364 9.22 2.12 -7.17
N PRO A 365 10.12 2.68 -8.01
CA PRO A 365 11.39 3.21 -7.52
C PRO A 365 11.23 4.34 -6.51
N ILE A 366 10.26 5.22 -6.73
CA ILE A 366 10.01 6.36 -5.84
C ILE A 366 9.47 5.88 -4.49
N ALA A 367 8.46 5.00 -4.49
CA ALA A 367 7.91 4.44 -3.26
C ALA A 367 8.95 3.61 -2.49
N ALA A 368 9.76 2.80 -3.19
CA ALA A 368 10.82 2.01 -2.59
C ALA A 368 11.91 2.91 -1.96
N PHE A 369 12.28 3.99 -2.65
CA PHE A 369 13.27 4.96 -2.12
C PHE A 369 12.74 5.69 -0.90
N ILE A 370 11.53 6.27 -0.97
CA ILE A 370 10.94 7.01 0.16
C ILE A 370 10.68 6.07 1.33
N GLY A 371 10.06 4.92 1.09
CA GLY A 371 9.76 3.92 2.11
C GLY A 371 11.04 3.36 2.75
N GLY A 372 12.06 3.05 1.95
CA GLY A 372 13.36 2.62 2.43
C GLY A 372 14.06 3.67 3.29
N ALA A 373 14.05 4.94 2.87
CA ALA A 373 14.63 6.05 3.62
C ALA A 373 13.91 6.28 4.96
N LEU A 374 12.55 6.30 4.95
CA LEU A 374 11.75 6.42 6.18
C LEU A 374 11.98 5.24 7.11
N GLY A 375 11.98 4.02 6.59
CA GLY A 375 12.25 2.80 7.35
C GLY A 375 13.64 2.80 7.98
N LEU A 376 14.65 3.25 7.24
CA LEU A 376 16.01 3.38 7.74
C LEU A 376 16.13 4.41 8.88
N ILE A 377 15.48 5.58 8.73
CA ILE A 377 15.45 6.60 9.77
C ILE A 377 14.74 6.07 11.02
N ALA A 378 13.62 5.37 10.84
CA ALA A 378 12.85 4.77 11.92
C ALA A 378 13.66 3.68 12.65
N ALA A 379 14.32 2.76 11.93
CA ALA A 379 15.15 1.71 12.51
C ALA A 379 16.29 2.27 13.39
N LYS A 380 16.82 3.46 13.06
CA LYS A 380 17.88 4.13 13.82
C LYS A 380 17.38 5.02 14.96
N ARG A 381 16.10 5.40 14.97
CA ARG A 381 15.53 6.37 15.93
C ARG A 381 14.23 5.82 16.51
N ARG A 382 14.28 5.26 17.70
CA ARG A 382 13.11 4.68 18.40
C ARG A 382 11.90 5.62 18.49
N ARG A 383 12.11 6.93 18.66
CA ARG A 383 11.01 7.91 18.67
C ARG A 383 10.31 8.01 17.31
N VAL A 384 11.08 7.98 16.23
CA VAL A 384 10.53 8.01 14.86
C VAL A 384 9.79 6.71 14.57
N GLU A 385 10.34 5.57 14.98
CA GLU A 385 9.69 4.26 14.87
C GLU A 385 8.34 4.24 15.58
N GLN A 386 8.29 4.66 16.85
CA GLN A 386 7.06 4.69 17.65
C GLN A 386 5.98 5.61 17.06
N PHE A 387 6.38 6.67 16.35
CA PHE A 387 5.45 7.56 15.66
C PHE A 387 5.04 7.02 14.29
N LEU A 388 5.96 6.43 13.56
CA LEU A 388 5.74 5.99 12.18
C LEU A 388 4.94 4.69 12.10
N ILE A 389 5.16 3.72 13.01
CA ILE A 389 4.46 2.42 13.00
C ILE A 389 2.93 2.58 13.09
N PRO A 390 2.35 3.36 14.02
CA PRO A 390 0.91 3.57 14.08
C PRO A 390 0.34 4.20 12.80
N ILE A 391 1.06 5.17 12.21
CA ILE A 391 0.64 5.80 10.95
C ILE A 391 0.65 4.77 9.83
N MET A 392 1.69 3.95 9.72
CA MET A 392 1.75 2.89 8.71
C MET A 392 0.66 1.82 8.91
N ASN A 393 0.33 1.49 10.15
CA ASN A 393 -0.78 0.57 10.44
C ASN A 393 -2.11 1.17 10.01
N LEU A 394 -2.34 2.44 10.34
CA LEU A 394 -3.54 3.16 9.94
C LEU A 394 -3.65 3.26 8.41
N THR A 395 -2.57 3.65 7.72
CA THR A 395 -2.57 3.76 6.25
C THR A 395 -2.82 2.42 5.57
N GLN A 396 -2.32 1.31 6.10
CA GLN A 396 -2.59 -0.02 5.56
C GLN A 396 -4.00 -0.55 5.89
N ALA A 397 -4.62 -0.07 6.96
CA ALA A 397 -6.00 -0.40 7.30
C ALA A 397 -7.02 0.38 6.46
N PHE A 398 -6.64 1.52 5.86
CA PHE A 398 -7.52 2.28 5.00
C PHE A 398 -7.73 1.58 3.65
N PRO A 399 -8.98 1.55 3.13
CA PRO A 399 -9.22 1.16 1.74
C PRO A 399 -8.49 2.08 0.76
N HIS A 400 -8.05 1.54 -0.36
CA HIS A 400 -7.33 2.29 -1.40
C HIS A 400 -8.06 3.55 -1.87
N PHE A 401 -9.38 3.48 -1.99
CA PHE A 401 -10.24 4.60 -2.39
C PHE A 401 -10.16 5.80 -1.45
N THR A 402 -9.91 5.57 -0.16
CA THR A 402 -9.83 6.62 0.86
C THR A 402 -8.66 7.58 0.60
N PHE A 403 -7.55 7.10 0.02
CA PHE A 403 -6.43 7.97 -0.35
C PHE A 403 -6.64 8.70 -1.66
N LEU A 404 -7.37 8.06 -2.56
CA LEU A 404 -7.49 8.49 -3.94
C LEU A 404 -8.27 9.81 -4.04
N ILE A 405 -9.39 9.92 -3.33
CA ILE A 405 -10.29 11.07 -3.42
C ILE A 405 -9.65 12.34 -2.86
N PRO A 406 -9.03 12.34 -1.65
CA PRO A 406 -8.34 13.51 -1.15
C PRO A 406 -7.22 14.02 -2.06
N ILE A 407 -6.44 13.11 -2.65
CA ILE A 407 -5.37 13.49 -3.58
C ILE A 407 -5.96 14.12 -4.85
N ALA A 408 -7.08 13.57 -5.36
CA ALA A 408 -7.78 14.13 -6.50
C ALA A 408 -8.31 15.55 -6.26
N VAL A 409 -8.68 15.92 -5.02
CA VAL A 409 -9.07 17.28 -4.66
C VAL A 409 -7.96 18.30 -4.90
N PHE A 410 -6.72 17.93 -4.63
CA PHE A 410 -5.58 18.85 -4.76
C PHE A 410 -4.99 18.87 -6.17
N VAL A 411 -4.91 17.71 -6.83
CA VAL A 411 -4.23 17.55 -8.14
C VAL A 411 -5.22 17.58 -9.31
N GLY A 412 -6.50 17.34 -9.02
CA GLY A 412 -7.54 17.10 -10.03
C GLY A 412 -7.63 15.61 -10.38
N LEU A 413 -8.71 15.26 -11.08
CA LEU A 413 -8.90 13.92 -11.64
C LEU A 413 -7.92 13.73 -12.80
N SER A 414 -6.83 13.04 -12.57
CA SER A 414 -5.74 12.91 -13.54
C SER A 414 -4.89 11.68 -13.30
N HIS A 415 -4.13 11.28 -14.31
CA HIS A 415 -3.14 10.22 -14.21
C HIS A 415 -2.11 10.47 -13.10
N LYS A 416 -1.70 11.73 -12.90
CA LYS A 416 -0.77 12.15 -11.84
C LYS A 416 -1.33 11.88 -10.45
N ALA A 417 -2.60 12.17 -10.22
CA ALA A 417 -3.25 11.91 -8.93
C ALA A 417 -3.22 10.42 -8.58
N GLY A 418 -3.49 9.56 -9.56
CA GLY A 418 -3.41 8.11 -9.39
C GLY A 418 -2.00 7.62 -9.05
N VAL A 419 -0.97 8.15 -9.70
CA VAL A 419 0.43 7.77 -9.41
C VAL A 419 0.87 8.27 -8.03
N ILE A 420 0.49 9.48 -7.61
CA ILE A 420 0.76 9.99 -6.25
C ILE A 420 0.10 9.08 -5.20
N ALA A 421 -1.17 8.73 -5.41
CA ALA A 421 -1.88 7.81 -4.52
C ALA A 421 -1.20 6.44 -4.46
N THR A 422 -0.74 5.94 -5.60
CA THR A 422 0.00 4.67 -5.70
C THR A 422 1.29 4.72 -4.89
N ILE A 423 2.08 5.79 -5.03
CA ILE A 423 3.31 5.99 -4.26
C ILE A 423 3.01 6.05 -2.77
N ALA A 424 2.03 6.87 -2.36
CA ALA A 424 1.66 7.03 -0.95
C ALA A 424 1.25 5.70 -0.29
N TYR A 425 0.49 4.88 -1.01
CA TYR A 425 0.03 3.58 -0.52
C TYR A 425 1.13 2.52 -0.44
N ALA A 426 2.11 2.58 -1.35
CA ALA A 426 3.21 1.61 -1.42
C ALA A 426 4.39 1.91 -0.48
N ILE A 427 4.45 3.09 0.13
CA ILE A 427 5.51 3.48 1.10
C ILE A 427 5.50 2.60 2.37
N PRO A 428 4.36 2.35 3.07
CA PRO A 428 4.33 1.66 4.35
C PRO A 428 4.93 0.25 4.34
N PRO A 429 4.61 -0.65 3.38
CA PRO A 429 5.22 -1.99 3.35
C PRO A 429 6.74 -1.94 3.22
N MET A 430 7.27 -1.07 2.38
CA MET A 430 8.72 -0.91 2.23
C MET A 430 9.39 -0.42 3.52
N ALA A 431 8.80 0.61 4.16
CA ALA A 431 9.32 1.15 5.41
C ALA A 431 9.33 0.10 6.51
N ARG A 432 8.24 -0.68 6.65
CA ARG A 432 8.13 -1.77 7.64
C ARG A 432 9.18 -2.86 7.41
N LEU A 433 9.35 -3.34 6.19
CA LEU A 433 10.31 -4.38 5.86
C LEU A 433 11.76 -3.87 5.98
N THR A 434 11.99 -2.57 5.75
CA THR A 434 13.29 -1.95 6.02
C THR A 434 13.59 -1.91 7.52
N ILE A 435 12.62 -1.53 8.37
CA ILE A 435 12.77 -1.55 9.83
C ILE A 435 13.11 -2.97 10.30
N LEU A 436 12.29 -3.94 9.91
CA LEU A 436 12.48 -5.35 10.28
C LEU A 436 13.81 -5.91 9.77
N GLY A 437 14.21 -5.57 8.56
CA GLY A 437 15.47 -6.02 7.98
C GLY A 437 16.70 -5.47 8.69
N ILE A 438 16.69 -4.20 9.10
CA ILE A 438 17.80 -3.59 9.84
C ILE A 438 17.83 -4.06 11.30
N GLN A 439 16.68 -4.16 11.95
CA GLN A 439 16.59 -4.63 13.34
C GLN A 439 16.84 -6.15 13.48
N GLY A 440 16.58 -6.92 12.40
CA GLY A 440 16.80 -8.36 12.38
C GLY A 440 18.25 -8.80 12.10
N ILE A 441 19.18 -7.86 11.95
CA ILE A 441 20.61 -8.19 11.77
C ILE A 441 21.16 -8.76 13.07
N SER A 442 21.86 -9.90 12.98
CA SER A 442 22.46 -10.50 14.19
C SER A 442 23.51 -9.59 14.82
N SER A 443 23.60 -9.63 16.16
CA SER A 443 24.57 -8.82 16.92
C SER A 443 26.00 -9.11 16.51
N GLU A 444 26.30 -10.36 16.15
CA GLU A 444 27.67 -10.76 15.74
C GLU A 444 28.14 -10.01 14.48
N ILE A 445 27.22 -9.76 13.51
CA ILE A 445 27.56 -9.00 12.29
C ILE A 445 27.83 -7.54 12.64
N ILE A 446 27.04 -6.97 13.55
CA ILE A 446 27.22 -5.58 13.99
C ILE A 446 28.53 -5.44 14.76
N ASP A 447 28.79 -6.35 15.71
CA ASP A 447 30.00 -6.37 16.51
C ASP A 447 31.27 -6.56 15.66
N ALA A 448 31.21 -7.44 14.64
CA ALA A 448 32.29 -7.58 13.68
C ALA A 448 32.59 -6.28 12.92
N GLY A 449 31.55 -5.53 12.55
CA GLY A 449 31.70 -4.20 11.96
C GLY A 449 32.32 -3.17 12.90
N VAL A 450 31.92 -3.17 14.17
CA VAL A 450 32.49 -2.29 15.21
C VAL A 450 33.96 -2.67 15.47
N MET A 451 34.26 -3.96 15.63
CA MET A 451 35.61 -4.45 15.81
C MET A 451 36.52 -4.15 14.61
N GLY A 452 35.94 -4.14 13.38
CA GLY A 452 36.61 -3.71 12.17
C GLY A 452 36.84 -2.20 12.04
N GLY A 453 36.50 -1.40 13.07
CA GLY A 453 36.69 0.06 13.10
C GLY A 453 35.77 0.82 12.13
N CYS A 454 34.61 0.28 11.77
CA CYS A 454 33.66 0.97 10.88
C CYS A 454 33.10 2.22 11.53
N THR A 455 33.20 3.36 10.82
CA THR A 455 32.44 4.55 11.19
C THR A 455 30.93 4.31 11.05
N PRO A 456 30.04 5.10 11.70
CA PRO A 456 28.58 4.92 11.59
C PRO A 456 28.06 4.91 10.14
N ARG A 457 28.68 5.70 9.24
CA ARG A 457 28.35 5.68 7.81
C ARG A 457 28.83 4.41 7.12
N GLN A 458 30.03 3.93 7.44
CA GLN A 458 30.54 2.67 6.90
C GLN A 458 29.75 1.48 7.43
N MET A 459 29.36 1.51 8.71
CA MET A 459 28.49 0.51 9.32
C MET A 459 27.18 0.38 8.52
N LEU A 460 26.51 1.49 8.26
CA LEU A 460 25.27 1.51 7.51
C LEU A 460 25.45 0.96 6.09
N TRP A 461 26.39 1.53 5.32
CA TRP A 461 26.49 1.24 3.88
C TRP A 461 27.25 -0.05 3.55
N LYS A 462 28.19 -0.47 4.39
CA LYS A 462 29.04 -1.64 4.12
C LYS A 462 28.64 -2.89 4.89
N VAL A 463 27.92 -2.74 6.01
CA VAL A 463 27.54 -3.85 6.89
C VAL A 463 26.02 -4.03 6.94
N GLU A 464 25.30 -3.04 7.43
CA GLU A 464 23.86 -3.18 7.72
C GLU A 464 23.00 -3.32 6.45
N LEU A 465 23.14 -2.42 5.48
CA LEU A 465 22.37 -2.49 4.24
C LEU A 465 22.64 -3.76 3.42
N PRO A 466 23.90 -4.21 3.26
CA PRO A 466 24.17 -5.50 2.63
C PRO A 466 23.62 -6.69 3.41
N ALA A 467 23.68 -6.68 4.75
CA ALA A 467 23.12 -7.73 5.59
C ALA A 467 21.59 -7.77 5.53
N ALA A 468 20.91 -6.60 5.51
CA ALA A 468 19.47 -6.47 5.38
C ALA A 468 18.96 -6.68 3.94
N ARG A 469 19.83 -6.89 2.94
CA ARG A 469 19.49 -6.92 1.52
C ARG A 469 18.28 -7.82 1.21
N GLN A 470 18.21 -8.99 1.81
CA GLN A 470 17.12 -9.94 1.54
C GLN A 470 15.76 -9.36 1.97
N ALA A 471 15.68 -8.76 3.15
CA ALA A 471 14.47 -8.11 3.64
C ALA A 471 14.09 -6.89 2.78
N LEU A 472 15.07 -6.08 2.36
CA LEU A 472 14.85 -4.93 1.47
C LEU A 472 14.29 -5.37 0.11
N LEU A 473 14.78 -6.47 -0.45
CA LEU A 473 14.31 -6.99 -1.73
C LEU A 473 12.90 -7.59 -1.63
N VAL A 474 12.56 -8.22 -0.49
CA VAL A 474 11.18 -8.60 -0.18
C VAL A 474 10.30 -7.35 -0.09
N GLY A 475 10.82 -6.26 0.51
CA GLY A 475 10.15 -4.97 0.55
C GLY A 475 9.85 -4.40 -0.84
N ILE A 476 10.83 -4.41 -1.74
CA ILE A 476 10.64 -3.98 -3.13
C ILE A 476 9.59 -4.85 -3.84
N ASN A 477 9.61 -6.17 -3.63
CA ASN A 477 8.59 -7.04 -4.20
C ASN A 477 7.17 -6.67 -3.72
N GLN A 478 7.03 -6.40 -2.42
CA GLN A 478 5.75 -5.96 -1.86
C GLN A 478 5.30 -4.61 -2.47
N VAL A 479 6.23 -3.65 -2.63
CA VAL A 479 5.96 -2.37 -3.30
C VAL A 479 5.46 -2.57 -4.73
N VAL A 480 6.05 -3.48 -5.49
CA VAL A 480 5.61 -3.81 -6.86
C VAL A 480 4.16 -4.29 -6.87
N MET A 481 3.81 -5.21 -5.96
CA MET A 481 2.46 -5.75 -5.86
C MET A 481 1.44 -4.69 -5.45
N GLU A 482 1.77 -3.86 -4.47
CA GLU A 482 0.90 -2.76 -4.02
C GLU A 482 0.72 -1.68 -5.10
N CYS A 483 1.79 -1.32 -5.81
CA CYS A 483 1.72 -0.40 -6.93
C CYS A 483 0.82 -0.92 -8.05
N LEU A 484 0.93 -2.20 -8.41
CA LEU A 484 0.09 -2.82 -9.43
C LEU A 484 -1.39 -2.80 -9.02
N ALA A 485 -1.70 -3.18 -7.78
CA ALA A 485 -3.06 -3.14 -7.28
C ALA A 485 -3.62 -1.71 -7.30
N MET A 486 -2.83 -0.74 -6.82
CA MET A 486 -3.28 0.64 -6.69
C MET A 486 -3.39 1.37 -8.03
N VAL A 487 -2.48 1.15 -8.99
CA VAL A 487 -2.55 1.79 -10.33
C VAL A 487 -3.85 1.42 -11.04
N VAL A 488 -4.31 0.18 -10.88
CA VAL A 488 -5.57 -0.23 -11.50
C VAL A 488 -6.77 0.40 -10.78
N ILE A 489 -6.73 0.51 -9.45
CA ILE A 489 -7.77 1.21 -8.67
C ILE A 489 -7.73 2.73 -8.95
N ALA A 490 -6.56 3.29 -9.21
CA ALA A 490 -6.38 4.70 -9.51
C ALA A 490 -7.14 5.15 -10.79
N SER A 491 -7.55 4.21 -11.65
CA SER A 491 -8.40 4.51 -12.80
C SER A 491 -9.74 5.16 -12.42
N PHE A 492 -10.18 4.98 -11.17
CA PHE A 492 -11.36 5.66 -10.65
C PHE A 492 -11.22 7.19 -10.55
N VAL A 493 -10.01 7.72 -10.45
CA VAL A 493 -9.75 9.17 -10.48
C VAL A 493 -9.25 9.65 -11.85
N GLY A 494 -9.61 8.92 -12.90
CA GLY A 494 -9.28 9.32 -14.27
C GLY A 494 -7.85 8.94 -14.69
N THR A 495 -7.21 8.00 -14.00
CA THR A 495 -5.95 7.42 -14.48
C THR A 495 -6.21 6.58 -15.71
N ALA A 496 -5.69 7.00 -16.87
CA ALA A 496 -5.76 6.22 -18.09
C ALA A 496 -5.03 4.87 -17.95
N GLY A 497 -5.38 3.89 -18.76
CA GLY A 497 -4.74 2.59 -18.82
C GLY A 497 -5.71 1.41 -18.70
N LEU A 498 -5.16 0.21 -18.42
CA LEU A 498 -5.94 -1.03 -18.31
C LEU A 498 -7.03 -0.99 -17.24
N GLY A 499 -6.79 -0.29 -16.12
CA GLY A 499 -7.76 -0.17 -15.05
C GLY A 499 -9.01 0.58 -15.46
N GLN A 500 -8.87 1.66 -16.22
CA GLN A 500 -9.99 2.44 -16.72
C GLN A 500 -10.85 1.63 -17.70
N ASP A 501 -10.21 0.90 -18.59
CA ASP A 501 -10.91 0.04 -19.53
C ASP A 501 -11.65 -1.11 -18.82
N LEU A 502 -10.99 -1.72 -17.82
CA LEU A 502 -11.59 -2.75 -16.99
C LEU A 502 -12.82 -2.23 -16.23
N LEU A 503 -12.71 -1.05 -15.64
CA LEU A 503 -13.81 -0.40 -14.91
C LEU A 503 -14.99 -0.13 -15.84
N PHE A 504 -14.73 0.42 -17.03
CA PHE A 504 -15.76 0.68 -18.03
C PHE A 504 -16.48 -0.60 -18.45
N ARG A 505 -15.72 -1.71 -18.67
CA ARG A 505 -16.31 -3.01 -19.02
C ARG A 505 -17.08 -3.63 -17.87
N LEU A 506 -16.60 -3.46 -16.62
CA LEU A 506 -17.29 -3.96 -15.44
C LEU A 506 -18.63 -3.25 -15.21
N THR A 507 -18.64 -1.92 -15.28
CA THR A 507 -19.86 -1.12 -15.09
C THR A 507 -20.86 -1.31 -16.24
N GLY A 508 -20.37 -1.57 -17.45
CA GLY A 508 -21.17 -1.91 -18.62
C GLY A 508 -21.60 -3.38 -18.69
N LEU A 509 -21.16 -4.22 -17.75
CA LEU A 509 -21.42 -5.68 -17.71
C LEU A 509 -20.94 -6.44 -18.97
N HIS A 510 -19.89 -5.92 -19.65
CA HIS A 510 -19.24 -6.59 -20.77
C HIS A 510 -18.24 -7.62 -20.22
N ILE A 511 -18.73 -8.79 -19.85
CA ILE A 511 -17.97 -9.78 -19.08
C ILE A 511 -16.81 -10.34 -19.90
N GLY A 512 -17.02 -10.67 -21.18
CA GLY A 512 -15.97 -11.24 -22.04
C GLY A 512 -14.80 -10.30 -22.25
N ALA A 513 -15.07 -9.05 -22.63
CA ALA A 513 -14.04 -8.02 -22.78
C ALA A 513 -13.35 -7.70 -21.44
N GLY A 514 -14.10 -7.69 -20.35
CA GLY A 514 -13.56 -7.50 -18.98
C GLY A 514 -12.60 -8.61 -18.58
N MET A 515 -12.92 -9.87 -18.89
CA MET A 515 -12.03 -11.02 -18.63
C MET A 515 -10.73 -10.93 -19.42
N GLU A 516 -10.79 -10.50 -20.67
CA GLU A 516 -9.61 -10.34 -21.52
C GLU A 516 -8.67 -9.26 -20.98
N ILE A 517 -9.22 -8.11 -20.54
CA ILE A 517 -8.43 -7.03 -19.90
C ILE A 517 -7.87 -7.50 -18.55
N GLY A 518 -8.72 -8.18 -17.77
CA GLY A 518 -8.30 -8.76 -16.49
C GLY A 518 -7.12 -9.70 -16.65
N LEU A 519 -7.11 -10.54 -17.69
CA LEU A 519 -6.01 -11.45 -17.99
C LEU A 519 -4.73 -10.68 -18.38
N ALA A 520 -4.84 -9.58 -19.13
CA ALA A 520 -3.69 -8.72 -19.44
C ALA A 520 -3.03 -8.16 -18.16
N ILE A 521 -3.85 -7.67 -17.24
CA ILE A 521 -3.37 -7.17 -15.93
C ILE A 521 -2.71 -8.29 -15.13
N VAL A 522 -3.30 -9.49 -15.13
CA VAL A 522 -2.74 -10.66 -14.42
C VAL A 522 -1.41 -11.08 -14.99
N VAL A 523 -1.27 -11.18 -16.32
CA VAL A 523 -0.01 -11.56 -16.96
C VAL A 523 1.08 -10.51 -16.67
N MET A 524 0.73 -9.22 -16.68
CA MET A 524 1.61 -8.14 -16.26
C MET A 524 2.03 -8.30 -14.80
N ALA A 525 1.08 -8.53 -13.90
CA ALA A 525 1.33 -8.69 -12.48
C ALA A 525 2.25 -9.88 -12.18
N ILE A 526 1.97 -11.05 -12.77
CA ILE A 526 2.81 -12.26 -12.62
C ILE A 526 4.21 -11.98 -13.15
N THR A 527 4.34 -11.34 -14.29
CA THR A 527 5.63 -11.04 -14.89
C THR A 527 6.48 -10.13 -14.01
N LEU A 528 5.92 -9.02 -13.54
CA LEU A 528 6.63 -8.07 -12.68
C LEU A 528 6.94 -8.67 -11.31
N ASP A 529 6.02 -9.45 -10.73
CA ASP A 529 6.25 -10.18 -9.49
C ASP A 529 7.42 -11.17 -9.62
N ARG A 530 7.43 -12.01 -10.68
CA ARG A 530 8.51 -12.97 -10.90
C ARG A 530 9.85 -12.31 -11.21
N LEU A 531 9.86 -11.21 -11.94
CA LEU A 531 11.08 -10.42 -12.19
C LEU A 531 11.61 -9.81 -10.90
N SER A 532 10.75 -9.25 -10.06
CA SER A 532 11.09 -8.68 -8.76
C SER A 532 11.64 -9.74 -7.79
N GLN A 533 10.97 -10.90 -7.67
CA GLN A 533 11.45 -12.02 -6.87
C GLN A 533 12.82 -12.55 -7.35
N ALA A 534 13.00 -12.65 -8.67
CA ALA A 534 14.26 -13.11 -9.27
C ALA A 534 15.40 -12.10 -9.01
N LEU A 535 15.11 -10.79 -9.05
CA LEU A 535 16.05 -9.74 -8.66
C LEU A 535 16.51 -9.94 -7.20
N GLY A 536 15.57 -10.33 -6.31
CA GLY A 536 15.86 -10.63 -4.91
C GLY A 536 16.83 -11.81 -4.70
N ARG A 537 16.82 -12.78 -5.61
CA ARG A 537 17.66 -13.98 -5.53
C ARG A 537 19.06 -13.81 -6.16
N LEU A 538 19.31 -12.69 -6.85
CA LEU A 538 20.63 -12.43 -7.44
C LEU A 538 21.72 -12.34 -6.38
N GLN A 539 22.71 -13.20 -6.48
CA GLN A 539 23.93 -13.11 -5.68
C GLN A 539 24.96 -12.22 -6.39
N PRO A 540 25.77 -11.45 -5.65
CA PRO A 540 26.87 -10.68 -6.23
C PRO A 540 27.87 -11.65 -6.86
N VAL A 541 28.10 -11.53 -8.16
CA VAL A 541 29.13 -12.31 -8.85
C VAL A 541 30.44 -11.54 -8.75
N HIS A 542 31.43 -12.14 -8.12
CA HIS A 542 32.80 -11.62 -8.11
C HIS A 542 33.49 -12.01 -9.40
N HIS A 543 33.97 -11.04 -10.13
CA HIS A 543 34.78 -11.26 -11.32
C HIS A 543 36.26 -11.09 -10.98
N ALA A 544 37.12 -11.91 -11.59
CA ALA A 544 38.55 -11.77 -11.43
C ALA A 544 39.03 -10.41 -11.96
N GLU A 545 40.03 -9.81 -11.31
CA GLU A 545 40.63 -8.56 -11.76
C GLU A 545 41.14 -8.75 -13.19
N GLY A 546 40.86 -7.75 -14.06
CA GLY A 546 41.26 -7.81 -15.48
C GLY A 546 40.21 -8.43 -16.42
N THR A 547 39.05 -8.89 -15.93
CA THR A 547 37.98 -9.42 -16.78
C THR A 547 37.46 -8.32 -17.71
N PRO A 548 37.44 -8.49 -19.06
CA PRO A 548 37.01 -7.47 -20.00
C PRO A 548 35.53 -7.12 -19.80
N PHE A 549 35.15 -5.87 -20.08
CA PHE A 549 33.83 -5.30 -19.85
C PHE A 549 32.68 -6.17 -20.45
N TRP A 550 32.86 -6.73 -21.65
CA TRP A 550 31.83 -7.54 -22.31
C TRP A 550 31.55 -8.87 -21.58
N LYS A 551 32.57 -9.49 -20.96
CA LYS A 551 32.41 -10.71 -20.14
C LYS A 551 31.82 -10.35 -18.76
N ARG A 552 32.11 -9.14 -18.25
CA ARG A 552 31.60 -8.67 -16.97
C ARG A 552 30.12 -8.26 -17.03
N HIS A 553 29.69 -7.70 -18.18
CA HIS A 553 28.32 -7.16 -18.34
C HIS A 553 27.63 -7.66 -19.61
N PRO A 554 27.46 -8.98 -19.81
CA PRO A 554 26.90 -9.53 -21.05
C PRO A 554 25.44 -9.08 -21.28
N ALA A 555 24.66 -8.93 -20.22
CA ALA A 555 23.29 -8.48 -20.34
C ALA A 555 23.16 -7.00 -20.79
N LEU A 556 24.07 -6.12 -20.37
CA LEU A 556 24.09 -4.74 -20.84
C LEU A 556 24.38 -4.67 -22.34
N ILE A 557 25.32 -5.49 -22.82
CA ILE A 557 25.64 -5.55 -24.24
C ILE A 557 24.49 -6.14 -25.03
N ALA A 558 23.89 -7.23 -24.54
CA ALA A 558 22.69 -7.80 -25.17
C ALA A 558 21.53 -6.80 -25.21
N SER A 559 21.30 -6.04 -24.14
CA SER A 559 20.29 -4.96 -24.12
C SER A 559 20.61 -3.87 -25.14
N GLY A 560 21.87 -3.42 -25.22
CA GLY A 560 22.33 -2.46 -26.23
C GLY A 560 22.13 -2.96 -27.64
N ALA A 561 22.48 -4.22 -27.91
CA ALA A 561 22.31 -4.86 -29.22
C ALA A 561 20.81 -4.97 -29.60
N VAL A 562 19.96 -5.30 -28.64
CA VAL A 562 18.49 -5.35 -28.82
C VAL A 562 17.94 -3.97 -29.16
N VAL A 563 18.36 -2.92 -28.45
CA VAL A 563 17.91 -1.54 -28.72
C VAL A 563 18.37 -1.10 -30.11
N VAL A 564 19.65 -1.20 -30.41
CA VAL A 564 20.20 -0.76 -31.70
C VAL A 564 19.61 -1.60 -32.86
N GLY A 565 19.66 -2.92 -32.72
CA GLY A 565 19.12 -3.83 -33.74
C GLY A 565 17.62 -3.66 -33.97
N GLY A 566 16.84 -3.47 -32.90
CA GLY A 566 15.41 -3.26 -32.98
C GLY A 566 15.04 -1.90 -33.59
N LEU A 567 15.76 -0.83 -33.25
CA LEU A 567 15.58 0.50 -33.88
C LEU A 567 15.92 0.46 -35.37
N VAL A 568 17.01 -0.21 -35.73
CA VAL A 568 17.41 -0.40 -37.14
C VAL A 568 16.33 -1.21 -37.88
N LEU A 569 15.85 -2.32 -37.27
CA LEU A 569 14.81 -3.15 -37.88
C LEU A 569 13.50 -2.37 -38.07
N ALA A 570 13.11 -1.58 -37.10
CA ALA A 570 11.92 -0.74 -37.15
C ALA A 570 12.00 0.36 -38.22
N ARG A 571 13.21 0.76 -38.64
CA ARG A 571 13.41 1.73 -39.74
C ARG A 571 13.08 1.14 -41.11
N PHE A 572 13.26 -0.18 -41.26
CA PHE A 572 13.04 -0.87 -42.55
C PHE A 572 11.75 -1.67 -42.59
N TRP A 573 11.12 -1.90 -41.41
CA TRP A 573 9.94 -2.73 -41.29
C TRP A 573 8.95 -2.13 -40.30
N ASP A 574 7.91 -1.49 -40.81
CA ASP A 574 6.90 -0.77 -40.01
C ASP A 574 6.20 -1.68 -39.00
N ALA A 575 6.01 -2.97 -39.30
CA ALA A 575 5.43 -3.93 -38.38
C ALA A 575 6.33 -4.20 -37.15
N ALA A 576 7.62 -3.90 -37.24
CA ALA A 576 8.51 -3.96 -36.07
C ALA A 576 8.32 -2.75 -35.13
N GLN A 577 7.90 -1.60 -35.67
CA GLN A 577 7.60 -0.40 -34.89
C GLN A 577 6.27 -0.54 -34.15
N ARG A 578 5.20 -0.90 -34.88
CA ARG A 578 3.84 -1.11 -34.34
C ARG A 578 3.25 -2.37 -34.92
N VAL A 579 2.56 -3.14 -34.07
CA VAL A 579 1.86 -4.36 -34.52
C VAL A 579 0.74 -3.97 -35.46
N PRO A 580 0.69 -4.54 -36.70
CA PRO A 580 -0.39 -4.29 -37.62
C PRO A 580 -1.74 -4.74 -37.06
N ASN A 581 -2.80 -3.98 -37.32
CA ASN A 581 -4.15 -4.33 -36.91
C ASN A 581 -4.62 -5.72 -37.39
N THR A 582 -4.09 -6.17 -38.55
CA THR A 582 -4.38 -7.49 -39.10
C THR A 582 -3.81 -8.65 -38.30
N TRP A 583 -2.80 -8.40 -37.45
CA TRP A 583 -2.17 -9.41 -36.60
C TRP A 583 -2.80 -9.44 -35.20
N MET A 584 -3.65 -8.48 -34.87
CA MET A 584 -4.34 -8.45 -33.60
C MET A 584 -5.46 -9.48 -33.54
N TRP A 585 -5.52 -10.20 -32.46
CA TRP A 585 -6.49 -11.26 -32.26
C TRP A 585 -7.26 -11.04 -30.94
N GLY A 586 -8.54 -10.70 -31.04
CA GLY A 586 -9.42 -10.54 -29.90
C GLY A 586 -9.96 -11.89 -29.40
N HIS A 587 -9.81 -12.14 -28.13
CA HIS A 587 -10.37 -13.32 -27.45
C HIS A 587 -11.77 -13.09 -26.89
N GLU A 588 -12.32 -11.89 -26.98
CA GLU A 588 -13.62 -11.51 -26.42
C GLU A 588 -14.71 -12.52 -26.81
N LYS A 589 -14.76 -12.92 -28.08
CA LYS A 589 -15.75 -13.90 -28.60
C LYS A 589 -15.72 -15.25 -27.87
N TYR A 590 -14.53 -15.72 -27.46
CA TYR A 590 -14.40 -16.98 -26.73
C TYR A 590 -14.91 -16.85 -25.31
N TRP A 591 -14.61 -15.70 -24.67
CA TRP A 591 -15.10 -15.40 -23.33
C TRP A 591 -16.60 -15.19 -23.34
N ASP A 592 -17.13 -14.44 -24.30
CA ASP A 592 -18.57 -14.26 -24.47
C ASP A 592 -19.27 -15.58 -24.75
N GLY A 593 -18.69 -16.45 -25.60
CA GLY A 593 -19.20 -17.80 -25.82
C GLY A 593 -19.21 -18.65 -24.55
N ALA A 594 -18.17 -18.55 -23.70
CA ALA A 594 -18.14 -19.22 -22.40
C ALA A 594 -19.17 -18.65 -21.43
N VAL A 595 -19.37 -17.34 -21.43
CA VAL A 595 -20.39 -16.65 -20.63
C VAL A 595 -21.79 -17.07 -21.08
N ASP A 596 -22.05 -17.11 -22.38
CA ASP A 596 -23.35 -17.48 -22.92
C ASP A 596 -23.64 -18.97 -22.71
N TRP A 597 -22.62 -19.83 -22.83
CA TRP A 597 -22.74 -21.22 -22.43
C TRP A 597 -23.11 -21.34 -20.95
N GLY A 598 -22.44 -20.58 -20.08
CA GLY A 598 -22.74 -20.54 -18.65
C GLY A 598 -24.14 -20.05 -18.37
N LYS A 599 -24.57 -18.99 -19.05
CA LYS A 599 -25.94 -18.45 -18.94
C LYS A 599 -26.99 -19.47 -19.38
N THR A 600 -26.70 -20.25 -20.43
CA THR A 600 -27.67 -21.22 -20.95
C THR A 600 -27.76 -22.50 -20.12
N ASN A 601 -26.61 -22.98 -19.60
CA ASN A 601 -26.56 -24.31 -18.99
C ASN A 601 -26.50 -24.32 -17.44
N ILE A 602 -25.98 -23.25 -16.84
CA ILE A 602 -25.66 -23.23 -15.40
C ILE A 602 -26.48 -22.17 -14.66
N ARG A 603 -26.89 -21.10 -15.31
CA ARG A 603 -27.51 -19.94 -14.70
C ARG A 603 -28.74 -20.27 -13.84
N ASP A 604 -29.63 -21.12 -14.31
CA ASP A 604 -30.84 -21.43 -13.55
C ASP A 604 -30.50 -22.14 -12.22
N ALA A 605 -29.51 -23.04 -12.25
CA ALA A 605 -29.02 -23.68 -11.06
C ALA A 605 -28.31 -22.70 -10.12
N THR A 606 -27.48 -21.77 -10.65
CA THR A 606 -26.77 -20.79 -9.84
C THR A 606 -27.69 -19.71 -9.29
N ILE A 607 -28.71 -19.29 -10.04
CA ILE A 607 -29.75 -18.38 -9.56
C ILE A 607 -30.61 -19.06 -8.50
N GLY A 608 -31.04 -20.30 -8.72
CA GLY A 608 -31.78 -21.04 -7.70
C GLY A 608 -30.99 -21.21 -6.41
N PHE A 609 -29.69 -21.50 -6.50
CA PHE A 609 -28.79 -21.53 -5.34
C PHE A 609 -28.67 -20.16 -4.68
N ARG A 610 -28.48 -19.09 -5.48
CA ARG A 610 -28.42 -17.71 -5.00
C ARG A 610 -29.67 -17.35 -4.20
N ASP A 611 -30.85 -17.57 -4.79
CA ASP A 611 -32.12 -17.19 -4.19
C ASP A 611 -32.37 -17.95 -2.88
N GLN A 612 -32.00 -19.24 -2.82
CA GLN A 612 -32.05 -20.01 -1.58
C GLN A 612 -31.07 -19.46 -0.54
N LEU A 613 -29.80 -19.20 -0.93
CA LEU A 613 -28.79 -18.67 -0.03
C LEU A 613 -29.20 -17.30 0.50
N GLU A 614 -29.68 -16.40 -0.36
CA GLU A 614 -30.12 -15.07 0.01
C GLU A 614 -31.32 -15.14 0.95
N ASN A 615 -32.37 -15.85 0.61
CA ASN A 615 -33.59 -15.89 1.40
C ASN A 615 -33.43 -16.61 2.74
N TRP A 616 -32.71 -17.71 2.79
CA TRP A 616 -32.60 -18.53 3.99
C TRP A 616 -31.45 -18.17 4.92
N ILE A 617 -30.39 -17.59 4.40
CA ILE A 617 -29.19 -17.32 5.17
C ILE A 617 -28.83 -15.82 5.18
N LEU A 618 -28.68 -15.19 4.00
CA LEU A 618 -28.13 -13.85 3.93
C LEU A 618 -29.09 -12.79 4.45
N LEU A 619 -30.33 -12.81 4.04
CA LEU A 619 -31.35 -11.85 4.50
C LEU A 619 -31.60 -11.94 6.01
N PRO A 620 -31.84 -13.14 6.61
CA PRO A 620 -31.98 -13.25 8.06
C PRO A 620 -30.71 -12.82 8.81
N MET A 621 -29.54 -13.15 8.30
CA MET A 621 -28.28 -12.75 8.93
C MET A 621 -28.07 -11.23 8.83
N ARG A 622 -28.35 -10.64 7.69
CA ARG A 622 -28.31 -9.19 7.49
C ARG A 622 -29.21 -8.48 8.50
N ASP A 623 -30.46 -8.90 8.58
CA ASP A 623 -31.46 -8.31 9.45
C ASP A 623 -31.05 -8.45 10.93
N ALA A 624 -30.47 -9.58 11.31
CA ALA A 624 -29.91 -9.78 12.64
C ALA A 624 -28.73 -8.81 12.93
N PHE A 625 -27.83 -8.57 11.95
CA PHE A 625 -26.74 -7.60 12.13
C PHE A 625 -27.25 -6.16 12.21
N LEU A 626 -28.21 -5.80 11.38
CA LEU A 626 -28.83 -4.46 11.41
C LEU A 626 -29.59 -4.19 12.70
N ALA A 627 -30.10 -5.25 13.35
CA ALA A 627 -30.77 -5.16 14.65
C ALA A 627 -29.80 -5.05 15.85
N ILE A 628 -28.47 -5.18 15.64
CA ILE A 628 -27.51 -5.06 16.73
C ILE A 628 -27.41 -3.61 17.22
N PRO A 629 -27.73 -3.34 18.50
CA PRO A 629 -27.56 -2.01 19.06
C PRO A 629 -26.06 -1.66 19.16
N TRP A 630 -25.70 -0.43 18.79
CA TRP A 630 -24.29 0.00 18.80
C TRP A 630 -23.62 -0.14 20.17
N VAL A 631 -24.35 0.16 21.27
CA VAL A 631 -23.86 0.01 22.63
C VAL A 631 -23.54 -1.46 22.93
N GLY A 632 -24.37 -2.37 22.45
CA GLY A 632 -24.13 -3.81 22.60
C GLY A 632 -22.86 -4.29 21.94
N LEU A 633 -22.59 -3.83 20.71
CA LEU A 633 -21.36 -4.21 20.01
C LEU A 633 -20.11 -3.58 20.69
N VAL A 634 -20.19 -2.34 21.13
CA VAL A 634 -19.11 -1.68 21.91
C VAL A 634 -18.82 -2.47 23.18
N LEU A 635 -19.85 -2.86 23.92
CA LEU A 635 -19.68 -3.68 25.12
C LEU A 635 -19.12 -5.06 24.82
N LEU A 636 -19.54 -5.69 23.73
CA LEU A 636 -18.98 -6.98 23.30
C LEU A 636 -17.48 -6.88 23.05
N PHE A 637 -17.03 -5.89 22.27
CA PHE A 637 -15.61 -5.70 21.97
C PHE A 637 -14.83 -5.32 23.23
N PHE A 638 -15.42 -4.53 24.13
CA PHE A 638 -14.82 -4.24 25.44
C PHE A 638 -14.60 -5.50 26.27
N VAL A 639 -15.63 -6.32 26.42
CA VAL A 639 -15.57 -7.55 27.23
C VAL A 639 -14.60 -8.55 26.63
N VAL A 640 -14.65 -8.77 25.30
CA VAL A 640 -13.71 -9.66 24.62
C VAL A 640 -12.28 -9.17 24.78
N GLY A 641 -12.02 -7.89 24.56
CA GLY A 641 -10.70 -7.30 24.74
C GLY A 641 -10.17 -7.45 26.17
N TYR A 642 -11.05 -7.24 27.16
CA TYR A 642 -10.71 -7.39 28.58
C TYR A 642 -10.33 -8.83 28.95
N LEU A 643 -11.05 -9.80 28.40
CA LEU A 643 -10.77 -11.23 28.64
C LEU A 643 -9.48 -11.70 27.95
N ILE A 644 -9.15 -11.10 26.82
CA ILE A 644 -7.93 -11.46 26.08
C ILE A 644 -6.69 -10.95 26.82
N ASN A 645 -6.55 -9.65 27.05
CA ASN A 645 -5.32 -9.08 27.61
C ASN A 645 -5.55 -7.83 28.49
N GLY A 646 -6.72 -7.71 29.14
CA GLY A 646 -7.00 -6.67 30.12
C GLY A 646 -7.50 -5.35 29.53
N ARG A 647 -7.25 -4.25 30.27
CA ARG A 647 -7.91 -2.95 30.02
C ARG A 647 -7.51 -2.27 28.70
N ARG A 648 -6.23 -2.36 28.29
CA ARG A 648 -5.73 -1.64 27.11
C ARG A 648 -6.42 -2.08 25.81
N PRO A 649 -6.38 -3.38 25.40
CA PRO A 649 -7.08 -3.81 24.21
C PRO A 649 -8.60 -3.65 24.31
N ALA A 650 -9.18 -3.74 25.51
CA ALA A 650 -10.60 -3.51 25.73
C ALA A 650 -11.02 -2.07 25.36
N ILE A 651 -10.31 -1.07 25.91
CA ILE A 651 -10.61 0.35 25.65
C ILE A 651 -10.34 0.70 24.17
N MET A 652 -9.25 0.20 23.61
CA MET A 652 -8.90 0.48 22.19
C MET A 652 -9.93 -0.12 21.24
N ALA A 653 -10.30 -1.39 21.40
CA ALA A 653 -11.27 -2.05 20.54
C ALA A 653 -12.67 -1.41 20.68
N ALA A 654 -13.12 -1.17 21.91
CA ALA A 654 -14.40 -0.49 22.16
C ALA A 654 -14.40 0.95 21.61
N GLY A 655 -13.29 1.67 21.75
CA GLY A 655 -13.11 3.01 21.22
C GLY A 655 -13.25 3.05 19.69
N MET A 656 -12.61 2.10 18.97
CA MET A 656 -12.71 1.99 17.52
C MET A 656 -14.16 1.73 17.06
N ILE A 657 -14.89 0.82 17.74
CA ILE A 657 -16.30 0.58 17.42
C ILE A 657 -17.17 1.78 17.76
N SER A 658 -16.87 2.49 18.85
CA SER A 658 -17.58 3.74 19.20
C SER A 658 -17.39 4.83 18.15
N VAL A 659 -16.17 4.96 17.58
CA VAL A 659 -15.89 5.90 16.49
C VAL A 659 -16.83 5.62 15.30
N ILE A 660 -17.02 4.34 14.91
CA ILE A 660 -17.94 3.98 13.82
C ILE A 660 -19.36 4.48 14.13
N ALA A 661 -19.84 4.28 15.36
CA ALA A 661 -21.17 4.73 15.76
C ALA A 661 -21.30 6.26 15.70
N LEU A 662 -20.24 6.99 16.13
CA LEU A 662 -20.22 8.45 16.15
C LEU A 662 -20.10 9.07 14.74
N THR A 663 -19.58 8.36 13.74
CA THR A 663 -19.49 8.87 12.36
C THR A 663 -20.85 8.95 11.65
N GLY A 664 -21.88 8.29 12.17
CA GLY A 664 -23.21 8.20 11.54
C GLY A 664 -23.31 7.10 10.47
N PHE A 665 -22.24 6.36 10.18
CA PHE A 665 -22.22 5.25 9.21
C PHE A 665 -22.50 3.88 9.86
N TRP A 666 -23.17 3.85 11.01
CA TRP A 666 -23.44 2.62 11.75
C TRP A 666 -24.17 1.57 10.92
N TRP A 667 -25.24 1.96 10.25
CA TRP A 667 -26.03 1.07 9.42
C TRP A 667 -25.23 0.49 8.26
N GLN A 668 -24.49 1.33 7.55
CA GLN A 668 -23.62 0.91 6.46
C GLN A 668 -22.48 0.00 6.94
N ALA A 669 -21.96 0.28 8.13
CA ALA A 669 -20.95 -0.55 8.77
C ALA A 669 -21.49 -1.95 9.11
N MET A 670 -22.70 -2.03 9.69
CA MET A 670 -23.34 -3.31 10.00
C MET A 670 -23.65 -4.12 8.74
N TRP A 671 -24.07 -3.44 7.66
CA TRP A 671 -24.24 -4.10 6.36
C TRP A 671 -22.94 -4.68 5.82
N SER A 672 -21.85 -3.93 5.84
CA SER A 672 -20.54 -4.44 5.42
C SER A 672 -20.01 -5.53 6.35
N LEU A 673 -20.30 -5.44 7.65
CA LEU A 673 -19.84 -6.39 8.66
C LEU A 673 -20.51 -7.75 8.50
N TYR A 674 -21.82 -7.82 8.18
CA TYR A 674 -22.46 -9.11 7.95
C TYR A 674 -21.89 -9.82 6.71
N GLN A 675 -21.70 -9.07 5.60
CA GLN A 675 -21.10 -9.60 4.38
C GLN A 675 -19.70 -10.16 4.66
N LEU A 676 -18.88 -9.37 5.36
CA LEU A 676 -17.54 -9.77 5.77
C LEU A 676 -17.56 -11.02 6.64
N THR A 677 -18.40 -11.03 7.67
CA THR A 677 -18.48 -12.15 8.65
C THR A 677 -18.83 -13.46 7.97
N PHE A 678 -19.85 -13.45 7.10
CA PHE A 678 -20.28 -14.65 6.41
C PHE A 678 -19.23 -15.13 5.38
N ALA A 679 -18.66 -14.20 4.61
CA ALA A 679 -17.63 -14.53 3.64
C ALA A 679 -16.36 -15.09 4.31
N VAL A 680 -15.91 -14.46 5.42
CA VAL A 680 -14.75 -14.94 6.18
C VAL A 680 -15.04 -16.31 6.81
N PHE A 681 -16.24 -16.52 7.36
CA PHE A 681 -16.64 -17.82 7.86
C PHE A 681 -16.49 -18.92 6.80
N LEU A 682 -17.00 -18.69 5.59
CA LEU A 682 -16.85 -19.62 4.47
C LEU A 682 -15.38 -19.79 4.06
N ALA A 683 -14.63 -18.68 3.95
CA ALA A 683 -13.20 -18.71 3.60
C ALA A 683 -12.37 -19.55 4.59
N VAL A 684 -12.70 -19.48 5.87
CA VAL A 684 -12.04 -20.26 6.93
C VAL A 684 -12.49 -21.72 6.89
N VAL A 685 -13.80 -21.97 6.75
CA VAL A 685 -14.37 -23.33 6.68
C VAL A 685 -13.80 -24.14 5.52
N PHE A 686 -13.54 -23.50 4.38
CA PHE A 686 -12.90 -24.16 3.24
C PHE A 686 -11.38 -24.06 3.30
N GLY A 687 -10.83 -22.90 3.65
CA GLY A 687 -9.40 -22.62 3.58
C GLY A 687 -8.58 -23.42 4.59
N VAL A 688 -9.01 -23.51 5.85
CA VAL A 688 -8.27 -24.24 6.88
C VAL A 688 -8.18 -25.73 6.57
N PRO A 689 -9.26 -26.48 6.23
CA PRO A 689 -9.14 -27.86 5.83
C PRO A 689 -8.26 -28.11 4.59
N ILE A 690 -8.36 -27.21 3.58
CA ILE A 690 -7.47 -27.27 2.40
C ILE A 690 -6.01 -27.09 2.84
N GLY A 691 -5.72 -26.17 3.74
CA GLY A 691 -4.39 -25.93 4.30
C GLY A 691 -3.86 -27.15 5.07
N ILE A 692 -4.68 -27.77 5.90
CA ILE A 692 -4.33 -29.00 6.63
C ILE A 692 -4.02 -30.14 5.64
N TRP A 693 -4.85 -30.32 4.61
CA TRP A 693 -4.63 -31.33 3.59
C TRP A 693 -3.35 -31.09 2.77
N ALA A 694 -3.09 -29.84 2.41
CA ALA A 694 -1.91 -29.44 1.66
C ALA A 694 -0.61 -29.61 2.46
N ALA A 695 -0.63 -29.34 3.77
CA ALA A 695 0.52 -29.51 4.65
C ALA A 695 0.96 -30.99 4.81
N GLY A 696 0.13 -31.94 4.39
CA GLY A 696 0.38 -33.37 4.56
C GLY A 696 1.51 -33.93 3.69
N THR A 697 1.80 -33.39 2.52
CA THR A 697 2.88 -33.84 1.61
C THR A 697 3.49 -32.67 0.81
N ALA A 698 4.80 -32.74 0.54
CA ALA A 698 5.49 -31.70 -0.23
C ALA A 698 4.86 -31.47 -1.62
N ARG A 699 4.44 -32.53 -2.32
CA ARG A 699 3.83 -32.40 -3.65
C ARG A 699 2.51 -31.64 -3.60
N ARG A 700 1.64 -31.94 -2.61
CA ARG A 700 0.35 -31.22 -2.44
C ARG A 700 0.61 -29.78 -2.07
N ASN A 701 1.55 -29.53 -1.16
CA ASN A 701 1.94 -28.17 -0.79
C ASN A 701 2.38 -27.36 -2.01
N THR A 702 3.32 -27.89 -2.83
CA THR A 702 3.77 -27.19 -4.03
C THR A 702 2.62 -26.90 -4.99
N THR A 703 1.74 -27.86 -5.23
CA THR A 703 0.58 -27.66 -6.11
C THR A 703 -0.35 -26.56 -5.57
N VAL A 704 -0.72 -26.64 -4.29
CA VAL A 704 -1.60 -25.64 -3.67
C VAL A 704 -0.94 -24.27 -3.65
N GLN A 705 0.37 -24.17 -3.35
CA GLN A 705 1.08 -22.89 -3.38
C GLN A 705 1.05 -22.24 -4.77
N VAL A 706 1.19 -23.01 -5.85
CA VAL A 706 1.08 -22.48 -7.22
C VAL A 706 -0.31 -21.88 -7.48
N PHE A 707 -1.39 -22.57 -7.03
CA PHE A 707 -2.73 -22.04 -7.13
C PHE A 707 -2.93 -20.78 -6.27
N LEU A 708 -2.42 -20.79 -5.03
CA LEU A 708 -2.49 -19.63 -4.16
C LEU A 708 -1.72 -18.43 -4.72
N ASP A 709 -0.54 -18.65 -5.29
CA ASP A 709 0.24 -17.60 -5.96
C ASP A 709 -0.54 -17.00 -7.12
N PHE A 710 -1.17 -17.86 -7.95
CA PHE A 710 -2.01 -17.42 -9.05
C PHE A 710 -3.17 -16.54 -8.54
N PHE A 711 -3.92 -17.00 -7.56
CA PHE A 711 -5.02 -16.22 -6.99
C PHE A 711 -4.55 -14.94 -6.31
N GLN A 712 -3.42 -14.92 -5.64
CA GLN A 712 -2.91 -13.73 -4.98
C GLN A 712 -2.42 -12.65 -5.96
N THR A 713 -1.92 -13.05 -7.13
CA THR A 713 -1.48 -12.10 -8.17
C THR A 713 -2.65 -11.55 -8.99
N PHE A 714 -3.81 -12.14 -8.88
CA PHE A 714 -5.02 -11.66 -9.53
C PHE A 714 -5.47 -10.34 -8.90
N PRO A 715 -5.69 -9.27 -9.70
CA PRO A 715 -6.32 -8.06 -9.19
C PRO A 715 -7.71 -8.37 -8.64
N SER A 716 -8.00 -7.84 -7.45
CA SER A 716 -9.18 -8.23 -6.67
C SER A 716 -10.50 -8.08 -7.43
N PHE A 717 -10.65 -7.07 -8.29
CA PHE A 717 -11.90 -6.86 -9.04
C PHE A 717 -12.09 -7.80 -10.23
N VAL A 718 -11.07 -8.51 -10.68
CA VAL A 718 -11.24 -9.54 -11.73
C VAL A 718 -12.14 -10.68 -11.22
N TYR A 719 -12.14 -10.93 -9.90
CA TYR A 719 -13.04 -11.92 -9.29
C TYR A 719 -14.52 -11.57 -9.40
N LEU A 720 -14.85 -10.28 -9.60
CA LEU A 720 -16.23 -9.85 -9.75
C LEU A 720 -16.85 -10.34 -11.06
N PHE A 721 -16.06 -10.50 -12.14
CA PHE A 721 -16.60 -10.95 -13.44
C PHE A 721 -17.21 -12.35 -13.37
N PRO A 722 -16.48 -13.41 -12.92
CA PRO A 722 -17.12 -14.73 -12.77
C PRO A 722 -18.23 -14.72 -11.72
N ALA A 723 -18.10 -13.93 -10.64
CA ALA A 723 -19.15 -13.83 -9.63
C ALA A 723 -20.45 -13.27 -10.21
N ILE A 724 -20.37 -12.20 -11.01
CA ILE A 724 -21.53 -11.61 -11.68
C ILE A 724 -22.07 -12.55 -12.77
N MET A 725 -21.20 -13.24 -13.47
CA MET A 725 -21.59 -14.20 -14.49
C MET A 725 -22.49 -15.30 -13.92
N PHE A 726 -22.12 -15.86 -12.77
CA PHE A 726 -22.85 -16.98 -12.16
C PHE A 726 -24.07 -16.53 -11.35
N PHE A 727 -23.95 -15.45 -10.58
CA PHE A 727 -24.96 -15.07 -9.60
C PHE A 727 -25.69 -13.76 -9.94
N GLY A 728 -25.31 -13.07 -11.03
CA GLY A 728 -25.82 -11.75 -11.35
C GLY A 728 -25.29 -10.68 -10.41
N VAL A 729 -25.88 -9.48 -10.48
CA VAL A 729 -25.57 -8.39 -9.53
C VAL A 729 -26.33 -8.66 -8.24
N SER A 730 -25.69 -9.29 -7.27
CA SER A 730 -26.32 -9.78 -6.03
C SER A 730 -25.33 -9.81 -4.87
N GLU A 731 -25.83 -9.93 -3.64
CA GLU A 731 -24.99 -10.08 -2.44
C GLU A 731 -24.24 -11.42 -2.46
N THR A 732 -24.82 -12.45 -3.02
CA THR A 732 -24.17 -13.76 -3.23
C THR A 732 -22.93 -13.62 -4.12
N ALA A 733 -22.99 -12.81 -5.18
CA ALA A 733 -21.84 -12.55 -6.04
C ALA A 733 -20.70 -11.86 -5.27
N VAL A 734 -21.04 -10.90 -4.41
CA VAL A 734 -20.04 -10.24 -3.53
C VAL A 734 -19.39 -11.26 -2.61
N ILE A 735 -20.18 -12.04 -1.91
CA ILE A 735 -19.69 -13.05 -0.95
C ILE A 735 -18.80 -14.07 -1.66
N PHE A 736 -19.20 -14.55 -2.83
CA PHE A 736 -18.41 -15.48 -3.63
C PHE A 736 -17.04 -14.88 -4.00
N ALA A 737 -17.00 -13.64 -4.50
CA ALA A 737 -15.76 -12.96 -4.84
C ALA A 737 -14.87 -12.73 -3.60
N VAL A 738 -15.49 -12.39 -2.45
CA VAL A 738 -14.76 -12.22 -1.18
C VAL A 738 -14.19 -13.55 -0.70
N VAL A 739 -14.97 -14.65 -0.72
CA VAL A 739 -14.49 -15.97 -0.31
C VAL A 739 -13.32 -16.43 -1.15
N LEU A 740 -13.39 -16.22 -2.47
CA LEU A 740 -12.34 -16.63 -3.39
C LEU A 740 -11.00 -15.90 -3.12
N SER A 741 -11.06 -14.58 -2.89
CA SER A 741 -9.87 -13.78 -2.60
C SER A 741 -9.36 -13.98 -1.16
N ALA A 742 -10.25 -14.01 -0.18
CA ALA A 742 -9.91 -14.06 1.24
C ALA A 742 -9.52 -15.47 1.74
N SER A 743 -9.81 -16.54 0.99
CA SER A 743 -9.37 -17.90 1.37
C SER A 743 -7.86 -18.11 1.27
N VAL A 744 -7.16 -17.34 0.45
CA VAL A 744 -5.71 -17.49 0.21
C VAL A 744 -4.89 -17.40 1.51
N PRO A 745 -5.03 -16.36 2.35
CA PRO A 745 -4.34 -16.30 3.63
C PRO A 745 -4.70 -17.45 4.56
N ALA A 746 -5.98 -17.84 4.66
CA ALA A 746 -6.42 -18.94 5.52
C ALA A 746 -5.69 -20.25 5.18
N VAL A 747 -5.56 -20.58 3.89
CA VAL A 747 -4.83 -21.77 3.43
C VAL A 747 -3.33 -21.64 3.72
N ARG A 748 -2.73 -20.50 3.34
CA ARG A 748 -1.27 -20.29 3.42
C ARG A 748 -0.76 -20.32 4.86
N TYR A 749 -1.40 -19.60 5.77
CA TYR A 749 -1.00 -19.57 7.18
C TYR A 749 -1.28 -20.90 7.89
N THR A 750 -2.30 -21.65 7.46
CA THR A 750 -2.54 -23.01 7.96
C THR A 750 -1.40 -23.96 7.55
N ILE A 751 -0.97 -23.92 6.28
CA ILE A 751 0.18 -24.69 5.82
C ILE A 751 1.43 -24.31 6.60
N PHE A 752 1.71 -23.01 6.70
CA PHE A 752 2.87 -22.46 7.39
C PHE A 752 2.90 -22.87 8.88
N GLY A 753 1.79 -22.70 9.59
CA GLY A 753 1.67 -23.06 10.99
C GLY A 753 1.94 -24.55 11.26
N ILE A 754 1.41 -25.43 10.39
CA ILE A 754 1.61 -26.89 10.55
C ILE A 754 3.06 -27.31 10.21
N GLN A 755 3.69 -26.65 9.22
CA GLN A 755 5.04 -26.99 8.79
C GLN A 755 6.11 -26.44 9.74
N ASN A 756 5.84 -25.34 10.45
CA ASN A 756 6.79 -24.72 11.38
C ASN A 756 6.70 -25.25 12.81
N VAL A 757 5.91 -26.29 13.06
CA VAL A 757 5.92 -26.96 14.37
C VAL A 757 7.31 -27.53 14.62
N PRO A 758 7.95 -27.24 15.79
CA PRO A 758 9.29 -27.72 16.09
C PRO A 758 9.42 -29.23 15.90
N THR A 759 10.44 -29.66 15.15
CA THR A 759 10.69 -31.07 14.80
C THR A 759 10.84 -31.95 16.03
N ALA A 760 11.46 -31.44 17.10
CA ALA A 760 11.61 -32.13 18.35
C ALA A 760 10.26 -32.56 18.98
N LEU A 761 9.21 -31.74 18.87
CA LEU A 761 7.88 -32.10 19.37
C LEU A 761 7.23 -33.19 18.51
N VAL A 762 7.47 -33.16 17.22
CA VAL A 762 6.93 -34.18 16.29
C VAL A 762 7.68 -35.51 16.47
N GLU A 763 8.98 -35.47 16.68
CA GLU A 763 9.81 -36.63 16.99
C GLU A 763 9.40 -37.23 18.34
N ALA A 764 9.25 -36.43 19.38
CA ALA A 764 8.77 -36.90 20.69
C ALA A 764 7.41 -37.59 20.58
N ALA A 765 6.48 -37.04 19.78
CA ALA A 765 5.19 -37.67 19.55
C ALA A 765 5.31 -39.02 18.80
N THR A 766 6.23 -39.11 17.83
CA THR A 766 6.47 -40.35 17.10
C THR A 766 7.13 -41.40 17.99
N MET A 767 8.10 -41.01 18.80
CA MET A 767 8.73 -41.90 19.79
C MET A 767 7.73 -42.39 20.84
N SER A 768 6.73 -41.57 21.20
CA SER A 768 5.63 -41.95 22.07
C SER A 768 4.57 -42.87 21.41
N GLY A 769 4.82 -43.35 20.17
CA GLY A 769 3.89 -44.25 19.46
C GLY A 769 2.69 -43.55 18.80
N CYS A 770 2.70 -42.22 18.64
CA CYS A 770 1.58 -41.54 17.99
C CYS A 770 1.50 -41.90 16.50
N THR A 771 0.32 -42.28 16.03
CA THR A 771 0.04 -42.40 14.60
C THR A 771 0.10 -41.04 13.91
N ARG A 772 0.27 -41.02 12.60
CA ARG A 772 0.30 -39.77 11.82
C ARG A 772 -0.92 -38.86 12.05
N ARG A 773 -2.10 -39.47 12.21
CA ARG A 773 -3.34 -38.73 12.54
C ARG A 773 -3.29 -38.18 13.96
N GLN A 774 -2.84 -38.94 14.95
CA GLN A 774 -2.67 -38.45 16.32
C GLN A 774 -1.63 -37.34 16.41
N ALA A 775 -0.48 -37.47 15.74
CA ALA A 775 0.54 -36.44 15.68
C ALA A 775 -0.02 -35.14 15.05
N LEU A 776 -0.86 -35.24 14.01
CA LEU A 776 -1.51 -34.08 13.39
C LEU A 776 -2.49 -33.41 14.37
N TRP A 777 -3.45 -34.17 14.93
CA TRP A 777 -4.54 -33.58 15.70
C TRP A 777 -4.16 -33.22 17.15
N LYS A 778 -3.26 -33.99 17.78
CA LYS A 778 -2.87 -33.79 19.19
C LYS A 778 -1.62 -32.93 19.37
N VAL A 779 -0.75 -32.81 18.37
CA VAL A 779 0.51 -32.09 18.47
C VAL A 779 0.59 -30.94 17.46
N LYS A 780 0.55 -31.24 16.15
CA LYS A 780 0.79 -30.22 15.14
C LYS A 780 -0.29 -29.15 15.10
N LEU A 781 -1.55 -29.54 15.10
CA LEU A 781 -2.66 -28.61 14.99
C LEU A 781 -2.78 -27.68 16.22
N PRO A 782 -2.72 -28.18 17.48
CA PRO A 782 -2.73 -27.30 18.65
C PRO A 782 -1.56 -26.30 18.70
N MET A 783 -0.37 -26.72 18.24
CA MET A 783 0.80 -25.86 18.15
C MET A 783 0.70 -24.84 17.00
N ALA A 784 -0.02 -25.18 15.92
CA ALA A 784 -0.24 -24.32 14.77
C ALA A 784 -1.40 -23.32 14.97
N VAL A 785 -2.23 -23.47 16.00
CA VAL A 785 -3.41 -22.60 16.24
C VAL A 785 -3.07 -21.11 16.25
N PRO A 786 -1.99 -20.63 16.90
CA PRO A 786 -1.66 -19.20 16.85
C PRO A 786 -1.41 -18.69 15.42
N GLU A 787 -0.70 -19.45 14.60
CA GLU A 787 -0.44 -19.09 13.20
C GLU A 787 -1.72 -19.18 12.34
N ILE A 788 -2.56 -20.16 12.58
CA ILE A 788 -3.88 -20.26 11.92
C ILE A 788 -4.74 -19.04 12.26
N MET A 789 -4.74 -18.61 13.53
CA MET A 789 -5.50 -17.41 13.94
C MET A 789 -4.95 -16.12 13.28
N LEU A 790 -3.64 -16.00 13.13
CA LEU A 790 -3.06 -14.92 12.33
C LEU A 790 -3.48 -15.03 10.86
N GLY A 791 -3.60 -16.25 10.33
CA GLY A 791 -4.16 -16.49 9.00
C GLY A 791 -5.62 -16.04 8.89
N ILE A 792 -6.45 -16.33 9.90
CA ILE A 792 -7.84 -15.86 9.96
C ILE A 792 -7.88 -14.34 10.02
N ASN A 793 -7.00 -13.71 10.79
CA ASN A 793 -6.86 -12.25 10.85
C ASN A 793 -6.56 -11.66 9.46
N GLN A 794 -5.60 -12.22 8.74
CA GLN A 794 -5.30 -11.80 7.37
C GLN A 794 -6.47 -12.06 6.41
N THR A 795 -7.21 -13.16 6.59
CA THR A 795 -8.43 -13.45 5.84
C THR A 795 -9.49 -12.37 6.04
N ILE A 796 -9.65 -11.86 7.26
CA ILE A 796 -10.57 -10.76 7.58
C ILE A 796 -10.13 -9.48 6.89
N MET A 797 -8.83 -9.14 6.94
CA MET A 797 -8.30 -7.94 6.29
C MET A 797 -8.48 -8.00 4.76
N PHE A 798 -8.15 -9.12 4.12
CA PHE A 798 -8.38 -9.34 2.69
C PHE A 798 -9.86 -9.33 2.33
N GLY A 799 -10.72 -9.95 3.17
CA GLY A 799 -12.17 -9.95 3.01
C GLY A 799 -12.74 -8.53 3.10
N LEU A 800 -12.31 -7.75 4.09
CA LEU A 800 -12.73 -6.36 4.25
C LEU A 800 -12.37 -5.50 3.03
N PHE A 801 -11.14 -5.68 2.54
CA PHE A 801 -10.67 -5.02 1.33
C PHE A 801 -11.54 -5.38 0.11
N MET A 802 -11.84 -6.67 -0.07
CA MET A 802 -12.65 -7.12 -1.19
C MET A 802 -14.12 -6.69 -1.08
N VAL A 803 -14.70 -6.64 0.12
CA VAL A 803 -16.05 -6.09 0.34
C VAL A 803 -16.11 -4.62 -0.11
N MET A 804 -15.04 -3.84 0.10
CA MET A 804 -14.99 -2.45 -0.36
C MET A 804 -14.96 -2.35 -1.89
N ILE A 805 -14.21 -3.22 -2.56
CA ILE A 805 -14.18 -3.27 -4.03
C ILE A 805 -15.53 -3.73 -4.61
N ALA A 806 -16.21 -4.63 -3.92
CA ALA A 806 -17.51 -5.15 -4.36
C ALA A 806 -18.60 -4.07 -4.46
N GLY A 807 -18.43 -2.90 -3.83
CA GLY A 807 -19.28 -1.74 -4.06
C GLY A 807 -19.42 -1.31 -5.52
N LEU A 808 -18.44 -1.69 -6.39
CA LEU A 808 -18.50 -1.47 -7.84
C LEU A 808 -19.71 -2.12 -8.53
N ILE A 809 -20.21 -3.19 -7.97
CA ILE A 809 -21.41 -3.88 -8.47
C ILE A 809 -22.70 -3.45 -7.76
N LYS A 810 -22.73 -2.19 -7.32
CA LYS A 810 -23.93 -1.57 -6.72
C LYS A 810 -24.44 -2.22 -5.43
N THR A 811 -23.52 -2.74 -4.60
CA THR A 811 -23.91 -3.23 -3.27
C THR A 811 -24.12 -2.07 -2.30
N THR A 812 -24.81 -2.37 -1.19
CA THR A 812 -25.03 -1.44 -0.08
C THR A 812 -23.91 -1.55 0.96
N GLY A 813 -23.84 -0.63 1.90
CA GLY A 813 -22.86 -0.62 2.97
C GLY A 813 -21.81 0.48 2.81
N LEU A 814 -20.69 0.35 3.54
CA LEU A 814 -19.59 1.33 3.49
C LEU A 814 -18.92 1.44 2.11
N SER A 815 -18.92 0.36 1.36
CA SER A 815 -18.38 0.33 -0.01
C SER A 815 -19.13 1.27 -0.95
N ARG A 816 -20.46 1.35 -0.83
CA ARG A 816 -21.28 2.27 -1.60
C ARG A 816 -20.95 3.72 -1.29
N GLU A 817 -20.77 4.04 0.00
CA GLU A 817 -20.42 5.39 0.45
C GLU A 817 -19.09 5.86 -0.16
N LEU A 818 -18.09 4.97 -0.22
CA LEU A 818 -16.80 5.26 -0.85
C LEU A 818 -16.91 5.51 -2.36
N ILE A 819 -17.72 4.73 -3.05
CA ILE A 819 -17.86 4.84 -4.51
C ILE A 819 -18.71 6.07 -4.88
N GLU A 820 -19.78 6.36 -4.14
CA GLU A 820 -20.60 7.55 -4.38
C GLU A 820 -19.87 8.86 -4.02
N ALA A 821 -18.90 8.81 -3.11
CA ALA A 821 -18.07 9.96 -2.79
C ALA A 821 -17.15 10.39 -3.96
N GLN A 822 -16.82 9.48 -4.86
CA GLN A 822 -15.84 9.70 -5.92
C GLN A 822 -16.31 10.66 -7.02
N PRO A 823 -17.46 10.49 -7.69
CA PRO A 823 -17.92 11.40 -8.74
C PRO A 823 -18.13 12.83 -8.23
N ASN A 824 -18.48 12.95 -6.95
CA ASN A 824 -18.74 14.22 -6.29
C ASN A 824 -17.48 14.83 -5.66
N ILE A 825 -16.33 14.12 -5.72
CA ILE A 825 -15.06 14.50 -5.05
C ILE A 825 -15.30 14.84 -3.56
N ASP A 826 -16.21 14.07 -2.91
CA ASP A 826 -16.58 14.25 -1.50
C ASP A 826 -15.54 13.60 -0.59
N SER A 827 -14.46 14.34 -0.30
CA SER A 827 -13.36 13.87 0.55
C SER A 827 -13.82 13.54 1.96
N GLY A 828 -14.78 14.29 2.51
CA GLY A 828 -15.31 14.05 3.84
C GLY A 828 -15.99 12.71 3.94
N ARG A 829 -16.88 12.40 3.01
CA ARG A 829 -17.59 11.12 2.94
C ARG A 829 -16.61 9.96 2.76
N ALA A 830 -15.63 10.10 1.87
CA ALA A 830 -14.62 9.09 1.61
C ALA A 830 -13.73 8.80 2.83
N ILE A 831 -13.23 9.84 3.49
CA ILE A 831 -12.36 9.70 4.67
C ILE A 831 -13.13 9.09 5.83
N ILE A 832 -14.32 9.57 6.13
CA ILE A 832 -15.11 9.06 7.26
C ILE A 832 -15.54 7.61 7.03
N ALA A 833 -15.99 7.26 5.81
CA ALA A 833 -16.26 5.86 5.46
C ALA A 833 -14.99 5.00 5.56
N GLY A 834 -13.85 5.51 5.09
CA GLY A 834 -12.56 4.85 5.21
C GLY A 834 -12.13 4.64 6.67
N VAL A 835 -12.33 5.64 7.55
CA VAL A 835 -12.09 5.53 8.99
C VAL A 835 -12.98 4.44 9.59
N ALA A 836 -14.26 4.38 9.23
CA ALA A 836 -15.16 3.34 9.71
C ALA A 836 -14.68 1.93 9.31
N VAL A 837 -14.26 1.75 8.06
CA VAL A 837 -13.67 0.50 7.57
C VAL A 837 -12.39 0.14 8.32
N ALA A 838 -11.48 1.10 8.47
CA ALA A 838 -10.22 0.90 9.18
C ALA A 838 -10.45 0.54 10.66
N CYS A 839 -11.42 1.18 11.33
CA CYS A 839 -11.79 0.87 12.71
C CYS A 839 -12.31 -0.57 12.85
N ILE A 840 -13.13 -1.07 11.91
CA ILE A 840 -13.55 -2.48 11.91
C ILE A 840 -12.34 -3.40 11.81
N GLY A 841 -11.49 -3.18 10.80
CA GLY A 841 -10.30 -4.00 10.58
C GLY A 841 -9.35 -3.99 11.76
N MET A 842 -8.99 -2.79 12.25
CA MET A 842 -8.05 -2.63 13.37
C MET A 842 -8.58 -3.18 14.69
N ALA A 843 -9.89 -3.04 14.97
CA ALA A 843 -10.47 -3.60 16.20
C ALA A 843 -10.37 -5.13 16.23
N VAL A 844 -10.65 -5.77 15.10
CA VAL A 844 -10.54 -7.24 14.97
C VAL A 844 -9.08 -7.68 14.97
N ASP A 845 -8.20 -7.01 14.21
CA ASP A 845 -6.76 -7.26 14.18
C ASP A 845 -6.14 -7.19 15.58
N LEU A 846 -6.45 -6.13 16.33
CA LEU A 846 -5.98 -5.95 17.70
C LEU A 846 -6.35 -7.14 18.59
N LEU A 847 -7.62 -7.55 18.56
CA LEU A 847 -8.10 -8.64 19.42
C LEU A 847 -7.48 -9.99 19.05
N ILE A 848 -7.38 -10.30 17.76
CA ILE A 848 -6.83 -11.58 17.29
C ILE A 848 -5.31 -11.63 17.53
N SER A 849 -4.59 -10.54 17.26
CA SER A 849 -3.14 -10.47 17.45
C SER A 849 -2.77 -10.59 18.93
N GLU A 850 -3.47 -9.86 19.82
CA GLU A 850 -3.27 -9.96 21.27
C GLU A 850 -3.57 -11.38 21.81
N TRP A 851 -4.62 -12.01 21.26
CA TRP A 851 -4.94 -13.40 21.61
C TRP A 851 -3.86 -14.38 21.14
N ALA A 852 -3.41 -14.23 19.89
CA ALA A 852 -2.37 -15.09 19.32
C ALA A 852 -1.04 -14.96 20.09
N ASP A 853 -0.64 -13.74 20.44
CA ASP A 853 0.57 -13.49 21.21
C ASP A 853 0.50 -14.09 22.63
N LYS A 854 -0.65 -13.91 23.30
CA LYS A 854 -0.90 -14.55 24.59
C LYS A 854 -0.81 -16.07 24.48
N ARG A 855 -1.35 -16.65 23.42
CA ARG A 855 -1.31 -18.09 23.19
C ARG A 855 0.10 -18.59 22.89
N LYS A 856 0.88 -17.83 22.07
CA LYS A 856 2.30 -18.13 21.81
C LYS A 856 3.12 -18.17 23.10
N ARG A 857 2.93 -17.19 24.00
CA ARG A 857 3.58 -17.18 25.33
C ARG A 857 3.19 -18.39 26.18
N GLN A 858 1.91 -18.76 26.20
CA GLN A 858 1.44 -19.95 26.93
C GLN A 858 2.03 -21.25 26.39
N LEU A 859 2.33 -21.33 25.10
CA LEU A 859 2.94 -22.48 24.45
C LEU A 859 4.48 -22.46 24.50
N GLY A 860 5.09 -21.44 25.09
CA GLY A 860 6.55 -21.29 25.17
C GLY A 860 7.21 -21.01 23.80
N LEU A 861 6.46 -20.51 22.84
CA LEU A 861 6.97 -20.20 21.48
C LEU A 861 7.64 -18.82 21.43
N ILE A 862 7.32 -17.96 22.38
CA ILE A 862 7.91 -16.61 22.53
C ILE A 862 8.17 -16.40 24.02
N ALA A 863 9.34 -15.83 24.36
CA ALA A 863 9.73 -15.47 25.71
C ALA A 863 8.89 -14.33 26.32
#